data_a513e42eedb7076976ffc2942491325e
#
_entry.id   a513e42eedb7076976ffc2942491325e
#
_cell.length_a   1.000
_cell.length_b   1.000
_cell.length_c   1.000
_cell.angle_alpha   90.00
_cell.angle_beta   90.00
_cell.angle_gamma   90.00
#
_symmetry.space_group_name_H-M   'P 1'
#
loop_
_entity.id
_entity.type
_entity.pdbx_description
1 polymer ?
#
loop_
_entity_poly.entity_id
_entity_poly.type
_entity_poly.pdbx_seq_one_letter_code
_entity_poly.pdbx_strand_id
1 'polypeptide(L)'
;AMAALRPGSLVSVDGALGQLQHSDVVLLDGSRVPSTSATYASVSKPLQRGAGTEESDPAFDIVLGPLTKDTVLGEEMSFCLFEKGFCLLKLCQRKSEQLAAVQAMQDLGEEGRLGRLPEELEEGYLGLGAKGRVLWLDPNATQVHEALLAADQNLSYIASVLAPFSGDVFEKPLRERTPALLSLSLDEEEEEDYPQPPVDDRMLGDFLSAWRRGLVRAWHFMGPSSVTLELETREGPAAAALPLQQEVIRLTADPGTLLLYRPECFVLSSTVKGESLGISATFLSEQPRWFVSASKDFDPSTWLCLGGHLAPGGPPPPEGEGIHVLHTATRLPALWDEPEMYSTGMNAGTDAVVEVPITRFDVTAYFTENPDEINVMNPKMNQKHTSFVDGIELFDNKYFEISNNEAVTMDPLQRQVLEVGGALLQQMGISKKVSNKRSHHVGVSVGVDKADFPTLGVMTGGNNALAIIANRFSFVFNLKGPNYICDTACSASLTATHLAKQLLLDRVWDVLDFHVATGTHLCLSPGPWVGCALGHMTSPQGRCFTFDSTANGYLRGEGTSGMILKYGDYAQASTIYRASQVGQDGRSASLTAPNGPAQEEIISRAIREAKMTPPESTCWECHGTGTSLGDPIEIGAVRKIQRKVPRSEPLMMSSNKTNIGHLEGGAAMAAMVKSVLTVQQGQCLASLHVRQLNPHLEHTIFDAFFETERSSFAAERGHAQISSFGFGGTNGHCVFWGKSRQKQDVQALLLRRIARMSPAEIRVIGNDPKDWEADLPEKNPLPGDVYSIVLRPEDPIDEPIKWVKVRDASEQRESLTDFYTVTGSFNSWQQDTLAPGAPGHFSMVVFVPSDGVLEFRFLKNGNEQLVLAPEKDKCTEKLARVLGPQEGLRSCWSVKAAPSSCVRLELLCLRNAYGVSWSPM
;
A
#
# COMPACT_ATOMS: atom_id res chain seq x y z
N ALA A 1 62.46 17.60 22.31
CA ALA A 1 60.99 17.37 22.22
C ALA A 1 60.66 15.90 21.96
N MET A 2 61.54 15.14 21.25
CA MET A 2 61.30 13.73 20.92
C MET A 2 61.21 12.72 22.11
N ALA A 3 61.75 13.04 23.29
CA ALA A 3 61.80 12.11 24.42
C ALA A 3 60.51 11.97 25.21
N ALA A 4 59.42 12.67 24.84
CA ALA A 4 58.14 12.71 25.56
C ALA A 4 57.02 12.00 24.82
N LEU A 5 57.16 11.62 23.57
CA LEU A 5 56.10 11.00 22.77
C LEU A 5 56.15 9.49 22.92
N ARG A 6 55.06 8.86 23.36
CA ARG A 6 54.96 7.40 23.51
C ARG A 6 54.53 6.76 22.18
N PRO A 7 54.92 5.51 21.89
CA PRO A 7 54.30 4.76 20.81
C PRO A 7 52.78 4.80 20.92
N GLY A 8 52.09 5.09 19.81
CA GLY A 8 50.67 5.30 19.78
C GLY A 8 50.24 6.79 19.82
N SER A 9 51.16 7.73 20.05
CA SER A 9 50.88 9.17 19.98
C SER A 9 50.63 9.60 18.55
N LEU A 10 49.62 10.45 18.37
CA LEU A 10 49.32 11.11 17.09
C LEU A 10 50.30 12.24 16.83
N VAL A 11 50.86 12.26 15.65
CA VAL A 11 51.85 13.26 15.22
C VAL A 11 51.49 13.73 13.81
N SER A 12 51.70 15.01 13.53
CA SER A 12 51.55 15.52 12.17
C SER A 12 52.91 15.56 11.49
N VAL A 13 52.98 15.01 10.27
CA VAL A 13 54.18 15.03 9.40
C VAL A 13 53.84 15.73 8.11
N ASP A 14 54.40 16.92 7.88
CA ASP A 14 54.10 17.75 6.70
C ASP A 14 52.61 18.00 6.44
N GLY A 15 51.84 18.15 7.55
CA GLY A 15 50.36 18.37 7.49
C GLY A 15 49.53 17.08 7.38
N ALA A 16 50.17 15.91 7.17
CA ALA A 16 49.50 14.61 7.31
C ALA A 16 49.61 14.08 8.74
N LEU A 17 48.51 13.58 9.26
CA LEU A 17 48.49 12.92 10.60
C LEU A 17 48.88 11.45 10.46
N GLY A 18 49.60 10.96 11.43
CA GLY A 18 50.01 9.56 11.54
C GLY A 18 50.21 9.18 12.99
N GLN A 19 50.39 7.91 13.25
CA GLN A 19 50.61 7.37 14.58
C GLN A 19 52.06 6.92 14.75
N LEU A 20 52.69 7.40 15.82
CA LEU A 20 54.09 7.04 16.13
C LEU A 20 54.18 5.58 16.51
N GLN A 21 54.99 4.79 15.78
CA GLN A 21 55.36 3.44 16.11
C GLN A 21 56.88 3.44 16.30
N HIS A 22 57.38 3.05 17.45
CA HIS A 22 58.80 2.95 17.84
C HIS A 22 59.78 3.84 17.05
N SER A 23 60.04 3.60 15.79
CA SER A 23 60.99 4.31 14.93
C SER A 23 60.33 5.06 13.76
N ASP A 24 59.09 4.76 13.47
CA ASP A 24 58.39 5.32 12.27
C ASP A 24 57.06 5.94 12.64
N VAL A 25 56.59 6.82 11.80
CA VAL A 25 55.23 7.31 11.81
C VAL A 25 54.44 6.57 10.72
N VAL A 26 53.42 5.84 11.10
CA VAL A 26 52.50 5.21 10.15
C VAL A 26 51.42 6.23 9.83
N LEU A 27 51.40 6.70 8.60
CA LEU A 27 50.38 7.57 8.10
C LEU A 27 49.10 6.78 7.85
N LEU A 28 47.96 7.48 7.68
CA LEU A 28 46.67 6.81 7.49
C LEU A 28 46.57 5.95 6.26
N ASP A 29 47.29 6.29 5.20
CA ASP A 29 47.35 5.51 3.97
C ASP A 29 48.22 4.24 4.12
N GLY A 30 48.67 3.93 5.35
CA GLY A 30 49.56 2.82 5.66
C GLY A 30 51.00 3.09 5.27
N SER A 31 51.34 4.23 4.66
CA SER A 31 52.75 4.60 4.35
C SER A 31 53.52 4.86 5.65
N ARG A 32 54.81 4.52 5.67
CA ARG A 32 55.70 4.71 6.81
C ARG A 32 56.70 5.79 6.52
N VAL A 33 56.81 6.76 7.43
CA VAL A 33 57.78 7.84 7.37
C VAL A 33 58.72 7.73 8.55
N PRO A 34 60.05 7.71 8.33
CA PRO A 34 60.98 7.60 9.43
C PRO A 34 60.81 8.77 10.43
N SER A 35 60.81 8.45 11.70
CA SER A 35 60.61 9.43 12.78
C SER A 35 61.70 10.55 12.84
N THR A 36 62.81 10.38 12.12
CA THR A 36 63.95 11.29 12.12
C THR A 36 63.85 12.42 11.10
N SER A 37 62.86 12.40 10.17
CA SER A 37 62.82 13.34 9.04
C SER A 37 61.66 14.35 9.09
N ALA A 38 60.90 14.46 10.20
CA ALA A 38 59.67 15.21 10.20
C ALA A 38 59.58 16.25 11.31
N THR A 39 58.97 17.37 11.02
CA THR A 39 58.49 18.39 11.98
C THR A 39 57.20 17.89 12.63
N TYR A 40 57.21 17.66 13.92
CA TYR A 40 56.06 17.13 14.64
C TYR A 40 55.23 18.24 15.27
N ALA A 41 53.96 18.31 14.98
CA ALA A 41 52.96 18.91 15.86
C ALA A 41 52.32 17.78 16.69
N SER A 42 52.42 17.83 17.99
CA SER A 42 51.74 16.83 18.85
C SER A 42 50.28 17.13 18.95
N VAL A 43 49.42 16.18 18.56
CA VAL A 43 48.00 16.16 18.88
C VAL A 43 47.84 15.32 20.14
N SER A 44 47.32 15.90 21.22
CA SER A 44 47.45 15.35 22.56
C SER A 44 46.69 14.04 22.86
N LYS A 45 45.56 13.77 22.17
CA LYS A 45 44.77 12.53 22.31
C LYS A 45 43.95 12.22 21.09
N PRO A 46 43.80 10.97 20.65
CA PRO A 46 42.98 10.58 19.53
C PRO A 46 41.47 10.67 19.84
N LEU A 47 41.07 10.69 21.10
CA LEU A 47 39.70 10.75 21.57
C LEU A 47 39.58 11.88 22.58
N GLN A 48 38.83 12.90 22.26
CA GLN A 48 38.71 14.11 23.09
C GLN A 48 37.30 14.32 23.66
N ARG A 49 36.24 13.84 22.98
CA ARG A 49 34.84 13.91 23.36
C ARG A 49 34.45 15.27 23.93
N GLY A 50 34.01 16.19 23.13
CA GLY A 50 33.54 17.50 23.65
C GLY A 50 33.73 18.64 22.68
N ALA A 51 34.03 18.37 21.42
CA ALA A 51 34.08 19.43 20.41
C ALA A 51 32.73 20.15 20.33
N GLY A 52 32.77 21.48 20.39
CA GLY A 52 31.61 22.35 20.19
C GLY A 52 30.69 22.52 21.40
N THR A 53 31.13 22.15 22.60
CA THR A 53 30.31 22.31 23.83
C THR A 53 30.65 23.58 24.59
N GLU A 54 31.92 24.08 24.53
CA GLU A 54 32.40 25.33 25.16
C GLU A 54 33.48 26.00 24.32
N GLU A 55 33.76 27.30 24.54
CA GLU A 55 34.78 28.07 23.77
C GLU A 55 36.22 27.53 23.91
N SER A 56 36.50 26.68 24.90
CA SER A 56 37.83 26.05 25.11
C SER A 56 37.96 24.63 24.51
N ASP A 57 36.97 24.19 23.76
CA ASP A 57 36.81 22.81 23.32
C ASP A 57 37.81 22.40 22.23
N PRO A 58 38.13 21.11 22.15
CA PRO A 58 38.93 20.58 21.06
C PRO A 58 38.24 20.76 19.68
N ALA A 59 39.01 20.99 18.66
CA ALA A 59 38.50 21.18 17.28
C ALA A 59 37.88 19.91 16.67
N PHE A 60 37.93 18.76 17.36
CA PHE A 60 37.38 17.48 16.92
C PHE A 60 37.13 16.54 18.10
N ASP A 61 36.24 15.58 17.93
CA ASP A 61 35.98 14.52 18.90
C ASP A 61 36.92 13.33 18.73
N ILE A 62 37.12 12.91 17.50
CA ILE A 62 37.84 11.69 17.15
C ILE A 62 38.82 11.97 16.01
N VAL A 63 40.02 11.42 16.10
CA VAL A 63 40.93 11.34 14.97
C VAL A 63 40.95 9.92 14.43
N LEU A 64 40.66 9.78 13.17
CA LEU A 64 40.76 8.50 12.49
C LEU A 64 42.22 8.16 12.18
N GLY A 65 42.75 7.22 12.91
CA GLY A 65 44.15 6.74 12.78
C GLY A 65 44.21 5.31 12.27
N PRO A 66 45.37 4.91 11.68
CA PRO A 66 45.53 3.61 11.06
C PRO A 66 45.50 2.42 12.06
N LEU A 67 45.57 2.72 13.34
CA LEU A 67 45.52 1.73 14.43
C LEU A 67 44.21 1.80 15.23
N THR A 68 43.30 2.66 14.87
CA THR A 68 42.00 2.73 15.53
C THR A 68 41.18 1.52 15.11
N LYS A 69 40.75 0.72 16.09
CA LYS A 69 39.91 -0.43 15.81
C LYS A 69 38.51 0.03 15.45
N ASP A 70 37.88 -0.60 14.47
CA ASP A 70 36.52 -0.28 14.00
C ASP A 70 35.50 -0.28 15.13
N THR A 71 35.60 -1.23 16.06
CA THR A 71 34.74 -1.33 17.23
C THR A 71 34.83 -0.08 18.13
N VAL A 72 36.04 0.39 18.40
CA VAL A 72 36.27 1.57 19.23
C VAL A 72 35.80 2.83 18.51
N LEU A 73 36.03 2.93 17.19
CA LEU A 73 35.56 4.04 16.38
C LEU A 73 34.01 4.09 16.35
N GLY A 74 33.36 2.93 16.15
CA GLY A 74 31.91 2.82 16.15
C GLY A 74 31.29 3.18 17.50
N GLU A 75 31.83 2.68 18.61
CA GLU A 75 31.39 3.03 19.97
C GLU A 75 31.51 4.50 20.25
N GLU A 76 32.63 5.15 19.88
CA GLU A 76 32.88 6.56 20.16
C GLU A 76 31.98 7.49 19.29
N MET A 77 31.79 7.16 18.00
CA MET A 77 30.85 7.88 17.14
C MET A 77 29.41 7.76 17.67
N SER A 78 29.04 6.54 18.03
CA SER A 78 27.73 6.24 18.61
C SER A 78 27.49 7.04 19.89
N PHE A 79 28.46 7.08 20.79
CA PHE A 79 28.42 7.84 22.01
C PHE A 79 28.23 9.35 21.76
N CYS A 80 29.01 9.95 20.85
CA CYS A 80 28.87 11.37 20.50
C CYS A 80 27.48 11.69 19.91
N LEU A 81 26.99 10.83 19.01
CA LEU A 81 25.68 11.00 18.40
C LEU A 81 24.52 10.83 19.41
N PHE A 82 24.71 10.00 20.43
CA PHE A 82 23.74 9.84 21.52
C PHE A 82 23.75 11.03 22.50
N GLU A 83 24.94 11.44 22.99
CA GLU A 83 25.09 12.46 24.01
C GLU A 83 24.77 13.88 23.51
N LYS A 84 25.28 14.24 22.33
CA LYS A 84 25.17 15.60 21.81
C LYS A 84 24.55 15.71 20.39
N GLY A 85 24.19 14.59 19.77
CA GLY A 85 23.54 14.56 18.46
C GLY A 85 24.44 14.80 17.25
N PHE A 86 25.73 15.06 17.43
CA PHE A 86 26.71 15.21 16.37
C PHE A 86 28.10 14.69 16.77
N CYS A 87 28.97 14.46 15.79
CA CYS A 87 30.34 14.02 16.01
C CYS A 87 31.28 14.62 14.95
N LEU A 88 32.38 15.22 15.39
CA LEU A 88 33.42 15.76 14.54
C LEU A 88 34.60 14.80 14.46
N LEU A 89 34.86 14.27 13.27
CA LEU A 89 36.02 13.41 13.00
C LEU A 89 37.07 14.20 12.21
N LYS A 90 38.32 14.02 12.57
CA LYS A 90 39.45 14.44 11.76
C LYS A 90 39.97 13.28 10.93
N LEU A 91 39.79 13.38 9.62
CA LEU A 91 40.38 12.44 8.66
C LEU A 91 41.79 12.87 8.33
N CYS A 92 42.71 11.96 8.39
CA CYS A 92 44.07 12.26 8.08
C CYS A 92 44.30 12.05 6.57
N GLN A 93 43.98 13.05 5.78
CA GLN A 93 44.27 13.10 4.34
C GLN A 93 45.51 13.90 4.06
N ARG A 94 46.28 13.47 3.07
CA ARG A 94 47.40 14.28 2.58
C ARG A 94 46.87 15.54 1.92
N LYS A 95 47.58 16.64 2.13
CA LYS A 95 47.24 17.94 1.48
C LYS A 95 47.22 17.80 -0.05
N SER A 96 48.10 16.93 -0.62
CA SER A 96 48.11 16.65 -2.06
C SER A 96 46.85 15.95 -2.55
N GLU A 97 46.23 15.06 -1.74
CA GLU A 97 45.00 14.35 -2.07
C GLU A 97 43.79 15.28 -2.00
N GLN A 98 43.77 16.17 -1.00
CA GLN A 98 42.73 17.21 -0.87
C GLN A 98 42.77 18.18 -2.08
N LEU A 99 43.98 18.67 -2.46
CA LEU A 99 44.14 19.52 -3.62
C LEU A 99 43.79 18.80 -4.92
N ALA A 100 44.15 17.55 -5.08
CA ALA A 100 43.76 16.72 -6.23
C ALA A 100 42.25 16.55 -6.35
N ALA A 101 41.53 16.40 -5.26
CA ALA A 101 40.08 16.32 -5.27
C ALA A 101 39.43 17.66 -5.65
N VAL A 102 39.92 18.76 -5.11
CA VAL A 102 39.45 20.10 -5.47
C VAL A 102 39.69 20.37 -6.95
N GLN A 103 40.89 20.07 -7.46
CA GLN A 103 41.24 20.25 -8.88
C GLN A 103 40.34 19.37 -9.78
N ALA A 104 40.12 18.11 -9.40
CA ALA A 104 39.24 17.25 -10.15
C ALA A 104 37.79 17.78 -10.21
N MET A 105 37.32 18.44 -9.16
CA MET A 105 36.00 19.08 -9.17
C MET A 105 35.96 20.32 -10.06
N GLN A 106 37.02 21.13 -10.06
CA GLN A 106 37.15 22.27 -10.96
C GLN A 106 37.21 21.83 -12.43
N ASP A 107 37.99 20.80 -12.75
CA ASP A 107 38.06 20.21 -14.09
C ASP A 107 36.65 19.73 -14.56
N LEU A 108 35.85 19.10 -13.68
CA LEU A 108 34.47 18.74 -13.97
C LEU A 108 33.56 19.96 -14.21
N GLY A 109 33.85 21.07 -13.56
CA GLY A 109 33.18 22.36 -13.79
C GLY A 109 33.49 22.91 -15.17
N GLU A 110 34.77 22.90 -15.56
CA GLU A 110 35.21 23.35 -16.89
C GLU A 110 34.64 22.47 -18.02
N GLU A 111 34.43 21.16 -17.73
CA GLU A 111 33.74 20.24 -18.64
C GLU A 111 32.20 20.46 -18.70
N GLY A 112 31.64 21.38 -17.93
CA GLY A 112 30.24 21.69 -17.88
C GLY A 112 29.38 20.57 -17.22
N ARG A 113 29.97 19.73 -16.37
CA ARG A 113 29.29 18.59 -15.71
C ARG A 113 28.69 18.95 -14.38
N LEU A 114 29.00 20.11 -13.82
CA LEU A 114 28.39 20.59 -12.59
C LEU A 114 27.08 21.28 -12.91
N GLY A 115 26.10 21.02 -12.08
CA GLY A 115 24.78 21.64 -12.11
C GLY A 115 24.47 22.33 -10.79
N ARG A 116 23.22 22.76 -10.66
CA ARG A 116 22.67 23.28 -9.42
C ARG A 116 21.47 22.45 -8.99
N LEU A 117 21.16 22.41 -7.71
CA LEU A 117 19.94 21.77 -7.20
C LEU A 117 18.73 22.70 -7.44
N PRO A 118 17.51 22.14 -7.61
CA PRO A 118 16.28 22.91 -7.56
C PRO A 118 16.17 23.74 -6.28
N GLU A 119 15.51 24.90 -6.35
CA GLU A 119 15.34 25.81 -5.21
C GLU A 119 14.74 25.10 -3.98
N GLU A 120 13.74 24.24 -4.21
CA GLU A 120 13.03 23.52 -3.15
C GLU A 120 13.89 22.46 -2.45
N LEU A 121 15.00 22.04 -3.05
CA LEU A 121 15.86 20.97 -2.55
C LEU A 121 17.24 21.47 -2.09
N GLU A 122 17.67 22.63 -2.53
CA GLU A 122 19.04 23.11 -2.35
C GLU A 122 19.40 23.23 -0.86
N GLU A 123 18.61 23.94 -0.08
CA GLU A 123 18.83 24.05 1.37
C GLU A 123 18.72 22.70 2.08
N GLY A 124 17.84 21.85 1.62
CA GLY A 124 17.69 20.50 2.16
C GLY A 124 18.95 19.65 2.01
N TYR A 125 19.72 19.80 0.91
CA TYR A 125 20.96 19.08 0.67
C TYR A 125 22.22 19.81 1.09
N LEU A 126 22.27 21.13 1.02
CA LEU A 126 23.49 21.92 1.27
C LEU A 126 23.48 22.62 2.64
N GLY A 127 22.33 22.66 3.32
CA GLY A 127 22.13 23.42 4.55
C GLY A 127 21.43 24.75 4.31
N LEU A 128 20.89 25.32 5.38
CA LEU A 128 20.10 26.55 5.34
C LEU A 128 20.92 27.71 4.77
N GLY A 129 20.43 28.37 3.75
CA GLY A 129 21.08 29.51 3.07
C GLY A 129 22.32 29.14 2.25
N ALA A 130 22.71 27.88 2.16
CA ALA A 130 23.89 27.46 1.38
C ALA A 130 23.53 27.26 -0.11
N LYS A 131 24.41 27.70 -0.96
CA LYS A 131 24.33 27.59 -2.43
C LYS A 131 25.58 26.90 -2.98
N GLY A 132 25.39 26.04 -3.98
CA GLY A 132 26.54 25.30 -4.53
C GLY A 132 26.32 24.69 -5.90
N ARG A 133 27.45 24.60 -6.62
CA ARG A 133 27.56 23.75 -7.81
C ARG A 133 27.70 22.32 -7.39
N VAL A 134 26.89 21.43 -7.92
CA VAL A 134 26.79 20.06 -7.41
C VAL A 134 26.89 18.99 -8.49
N LEU A 135 27.33 17.80 -8.06
CA LEU A 135 27.32 16.59 -8.87
C LEU A 135 27.04 15.39 -7.98
N TRP A 136 26.07 14.56 -8.35
CA TRP A 136 25.90 13.24 -7.75
C TRP A 136 26.96 12.28 -8.26
N LEU A 137 27.72 11.69 -7.36
CA LEU A 137 28.78 10.76 -7.69
C LEU A 137 28.21 9.37 -8.00
N ASP A 138 28.43 8.89 -9.23
CA ASP A 138 28.22 7.50 -9.58
C ASP A 138 29.54 6.72 -9.38
N PRO A 139 29.65 5.86 -8.35
CA PRO A 139 30.90 5.13 -8.08
C PRO A 139 31.24 4.10 -9.18
N ASN A 140 30.32 3.81 -10.09
CA ASN A 140 30.52 2.90 -11.22
C ASN A 140 30.91 3.64 -12.51
N ALA A 141 30.90 4.96 -12.50
CA ALA A 141 31.29 5.74 -13.66
C ALA A 141 32.79 5.58 -13.94
N THR A 142 33.14 5.25 -15.19
CA THR A 142 34.52 4.98 -15.62
C THR A 142 35.42 6.24 -15.74
N GLN A 143 34.87 7.42 -15.45
CA GLN A 143 35.56 8.73 -15.66
C GLN A 143 35.57 9.56 -14.36
N VAL A 144 35.56 8.96 -13.20
CA VAL A 144 35.65 9.69 -11.93
C VAL A 144 37.07 9.65 -11.41
N HIS A 145 37.57 10.81 -10.98
CA HIS A 145 38.93 10.93 -10.45
C HIS A 145 39.11 10.14 -9.16
N GLU A 146 40.25 9.46 -9.01
CA GLU A 146 40.53 8.53 -7.88
C GLU A 146 40.38 9.22 -6.50
N ALA A 147 40.75 10.51 -6.39
CA ALA A 147 40.63 11.26 -5.14
C ALA A 147 39.17 11.46 -4.69
N LEU A 148 38.24 11.62 -5.64
CA LEU A 148 36.80 11.75 -5.34
C LEU A 148 36.20 10.39 -4.96
N LEU A 149 36.63 9.31 -5.62
CA LEU A 149 36.24 7.95 -5.27
C LEU A 149 36.74 7.57 -3.87
N ALA A 150 37.95 7.93 -3.50
CA ALA A 150 38.51 7.68 -2.17
C ALA A 150 37.71 8.40 -1.08
N ALA A 151 37.22 9.62 -1.36
CA ALA A 151 36.37 10.37 -0.44
C ALA A 151 34.98 9.72 -0.27
N ASP A 152 34.40 9.19 -1.35
CA ASP A 152 33.15 8.41 -1.29
C ASP A 152 33.32 7.11 -0.51
N GLN A 153 34.46 6.41 -0.68
CA GLN A 153 34.81 5.20 0.07
C GLN A 153 34.92 5.48 1.58
N ASN A 154 35.44 6.65 1.97
CA ASN A 154 35.49 7.05 3.38
C ASN A 154 34.10 7.17 3.99
N LEU A 155 33.12 7.74 3.25
CA LEU A 155 31.74 7.80 3.73
C LEU A 155 31.12 6.41 3.87
N SER A 156 31.40 5.50 2.93
CA SER A 156 30.96 4.11 3.01
C SER A 156 31.57 3.38 4.21
N TYR A 157 32.86 3.60 4.45
CA TYR A 157 33.57 3.03 5.59
C TYR A 157 32.97 3.49 6.92
N ILE A 158 32.77 4.79 7.11
CA ILE A 158 32.14 5.36 8.32
C ILE A 158 30.75 4.80 8.52
N ALA A 159 29.93 4.72 7.46
CA ALA A 159 28.61 4.12 7.55
C ALA A 159 28.64 2.65 8.01
N SER A 160 29.58 1.87 7.47
CA SER A 160 29.75 0.45 7.81
C SER A 160 30.20 0.24 9.27
N VAL A 161 31.08 1.12 9.77
CA VAL A 161 31.57 1.06 11.15
C VAL A 161 30.51 1.49 12.16
N LEU A 162 29.65 2.46 11.80
CA LEU A 162 28.56 2.93 12.65
C LEU A 162 27.36 1.97 12.66
N ALA A 163 27.14 1.23 11.58
CA ALA A 163 25.96 0.38 11.40
C ALA A 163 25.68 -0.61 12.57
N PRO A 164 26.65 -1.33 13.13
CA PRO A 164 26.41 -2.25 14.24
C PRO A 164 25.88 -1.57 15.51
N PHE A 165 26.19 -0.29 15.72
CA PHE A 165 25.84 0.51 16.92
C PHE A 165 24.57 1.35 16.70
N SER A 166 24.04 1.38 15.49
CA SER A 166 22.94 2.26 15.11
C SER A 166 21.64 1.96 15.85
N GLY A 167 21.38 0.70 16.20
CA GLY A 167 20.19 0.30 16.94
C GLY A 167 20.09 0.93 18.33
N ASP A 168 21.22 1.11 19.01
CA ASP A 168 21.29 1.67 20.36
C ASP A 168 21.09 3.20 20.37
N VAL A 169 21.47 3.87 19.28
CA VAL A 169 21.39 5.34 19.15
C VAL A 169 20.07 5.82 18.54
N PHE A 170 19.60 5.12 17.49
CA PHE A 170 18.49 5.58 16.66
C PHE A 170 17.24 4.72 16.79
N GLU A 171 17.28 3.65 17.57
CA GLU A 171 16.19 2.64 17.65
C GLU A 171 15.87 1.99 16.28
N LYS A 172 16.70 2.25 15.28
CA LYS A 172 16.55 1.78 13.89
C LYS A 172 17.92 1.37 13.34
N PRO A 173 18.02 0.23 12.66
CA PRO A 173 19.29 -0.20 12.07
C PRO A 173 19.64 0.67 10.84
N LEU A 174 20.89 1.10 10.78
CA LEU A 174 21.47 1.70 9.57
C LEU A 174 21.76 0.59 8.56
N ARG A 175 21.28 0.75 7.32
CA ARG A 175 21.38 -0.29 6.27
C ARG A 175 21.95 0.21 4.96
N GLU A 176 21.72 1.46 4.62
CA GLU A 176 22.05 2.03 3.32
C GLU A 176 22.59 3.46 3.49
N ARG A 177 23.12 4.02 2.44
CA ARG A 177 23.37 5.46 2.33
C ARG A 177 22.96 5.98 0.96
N THR A 178 22.73 7.28 0.86
CA THR A 178 22.57 7.93 -0.44
C THR A 178 23.88 7.88 -1.23
N PRO A 179 23.83 8.01 -2.57
CA PRO A 179 25.00 8.41 -3.34
C PRO A 179 25.66 9.67 -2.72
N ALA A 180 26.95 9.83 -2.92
CA ALA A 180 27.61 11.05 -2.45
C ALA A 180 27.26 12.24 -3.32
N LEU A 181 26.93 13.35 -2.69
CA LEU A 181 26.75 14.65 -3.32
C LEU A 181 28.03 15.46 -3.16
N LEU A 182 28.69 15.71 -4.27
CA LEU A 182 29.79 16.66 -4.35
C LEU A 182 29.22 18.06 -4.40
N SER A 183 29.72 18.98 -3.61
CA SER A 183 29.28 20.38 -3.61
C SER A 183 30.47 21.32 -3.55
N LEU A 184 30.54 22.25 -4.47
CA LEU A 184 31.48 23.35 -4.48
C LEU A 184 30.72 24.65 -4.20
N SER A 185 31.20 25.45 -3.27
CA SER A 185 30.53 26.71 -2.91
C SER A 185 30.34 27.59 -4.13
N LEU A 186 29.23 28.30 -4.21
CA LEU A 186 28.86 29.23 -5.25
C LEU A 186 28.75 30.62 -4.64
N ASP A 187 29.39 31.61 -5.25
CA ASP A 187 29.25 33.00 -4.85
C ASP A 187 28.11 33.70 -5.61
N GLU A 188 27.76 34.93 -5.17
CA GLU A 188 26.67 35.68 -5.77
C GLU A 188 26.92 36.10 -7.21
N GLU A 189 28.21 36.25 -7.64
CA GLU A 189 28.57 36.66 -9.00
C GLU A 189 28.41 35.47 -9.97
N GLU A 190 28.63 34.26 -9.50
CA GLU A 190 28.52 33.02 -10.28
C GLU A 190 27.09 32.50 -10.40
N GLU A 191 26.12 33.01 -9.64
CA GLU A 191 24.72 32.47 -9.63
C GLU A 191 24.03 32.58 -11.01
N GLU A 192 24.34 33.61 -11.78
CA GLU A 192 23.75 33.79 -13.12
C GLU A 192 24.23 32.73 -14.12
N ASP A 193 25.43 32.19 -13.94
CA ASP A 193 26.00 31.15 -14.80
C ASP A 193 25.44 29.74 -14.48
N TYR A 194 24.89 29.56 -13.29
CA TYR A 194 24.32 28.28 -12.80
C TYR A 194 22.85 28.44 -12.40
N PRO A 195 21.92 28.52 -13.38
CA PRO A 195 20.50 28.63 -13.07
C PRO A 195 19.96 27.35 -12.41
N GLN A 196 19.05 27.52 -11.47
CA GLN A 196 18.39 26.41 -10.79
C GLN A 196 17.46 25.67 -11.77
N PRO A 197 17.57 24.34 -11.88
CA PRO A 197 16.62 23.55 -12.65
C PRO A 197 15.27 23.45 -11.93
N PRO A 198 14.18 23.24 -12.66
CA PRO A 198 12.91 22.90 -12.03
C PRO A 198 13.00 21.53 -11.33
N VAL A 199 12.33 21.39 -10.19
CA VAL A 199 12.23 20.10 -9.50
C VAL A 199 11.34 19.15 -10.30
N ASP A 200 11.73 17.89 -10.42
CA ASP A 200 10.90 16.81 -10.94
C ASP A 200 10.45 15.87 -9.82
N ASP A 201 9.42 15.07 -10.09
CA ASP A 201 8.82 14.14 -9.11
C ASP A 201 9.82 13.11 -8.58
N ARG A 202 10.77 12.70 -9.40
CA ARG A 202 11.82 11.75 -9.02
C ARG A 202 12.80 12.38 -8.05
N MET A 203 13.31 13.58 -8.36
CA MET A 203 14.22 14.32 -7.48
C MET A 203 13.57 14.60 -6.13
N LEU A 204 12.32 15.03 -6.15
CA LEU A 204 11.54 15.26 -4.92
C LEU A 204 11.32 13.96 -4.15
N GLY A 205 10.96 12.86 -4.82
CA GLY A 205 10.77 11.55 -4.23
C GLY A 205 12.04 11.01 -3.57
N ASP A 206 13.19 11.11 -4.25
CA ASP A 206 14.49 10.69 -3.72
C ASP A 206 14.90 11.53 -2.50
N PHE A 207 14.67 12.85 -2.54
CA PHE A 207 14.92 13.75 -1.43
C PHE A 207 14.05 13.40 -0.21
N LEU A 208 12.75 13.28 -0.40
CA LEU A 208 11.81 12.95 0.69
C LEU A 208 12.09 11.57 1.28
N SER A 209 12.47 10.60 0.45
CA SER A 209 12.90 9.28 0.91
C SER A 209 14.16 9.36 1.76
N ALA A 210 15.17 10.10 1.31
CA ALA A 210 16.42 10.31 2.04
C ALA A 210 16.17 11.06 3.36
N TRP A 211 15.34 12.11 3.32
CA TRP A 211 15.00 12.91 4.50
C TRP A 211 14.22 12.09 5.55
N ARG A 212 13.26 11.29 5.12
CA ARG A 212 12.44 10.44 5.99
C ARG A 212 13.20 9.29 6.63
N ARG A 213 14.16 8.72 5.91
CA ARG A 213 14.95 7.54 6.33
C ARG A 213 16.27 7.95 6.96
N GLY A 214 16.66 9.21 6.84
CA GLY A 214 17.93 9.72 7.28
C GLY A 214 18.10 9.64 8.78
N LEU A 215 19.10 8.85 9.22
CA LEU A 215 19.48 8.72 10.63
C LEU A 215 20.64 9.65 10.96
N VAL A 216 21.62 9.71 10.06
CA VAL A 216 22.82 10.54 10.18
C VAL A 216 23.12 11.19 8.86
N ARG A 217 23.48 12.45 8.90
CA ARG A 217 24.06 13.12 7.77
C ARG A 217 25.57 13.24 7.99
N ALA A 218 26.30 12.80 6.98
CA ALA A 218 27.75 12.88 6.95
C ALA A 218 28.18 13.95 5.94
N TRP A 219 29.09 14.84 6.37
CA TRP A 219 29.62 15.88 5.51
C TRP A 219 31.14 15.96 5.70
N HIS A 220 31.88 15.64 4.65
CA HIS A 220 33.33 15.70 4.64
C HIS A 220 33.78 16.96 3.89
N PHE A 221 34.45 17.86 4.61
CA PHE A 221 35.01 19.12 4.11
C PHE A 221 36.44 18.90 3.61
N MET A 222 36.64 19.01 2.32
CA MET A 222 37.94 18.77 1.69
C MET A 222 38.75 20.03 1.52
N GLY A 223 38.16 21.22 1.59
CA GLY A 223 38.84 22.47 1.49
C GLY A 223 38.80 23.07 0.05
N PRO A 224 39.69 24.00 -0.30
CA PRO A 224 40.87 24.47 0.46
C PRO A 224 40.55 25.38 1.65
N SER A 225 39.37 26.02 1.69
CA SER A 225 39.01 26.96 2.76
C SER A 225 38.33 26.24 3.92
N SER A 226 38.51 26.79 5.14
CA SER A 226 37.77 26.37 6.32
C SER A 226 36.32 26.86 6.25
N VAL A 227 35.39 26.05 6.78
CA VAL A 227 33.95 26.33 6.80
C VAL A 227 33.50 26.58 8.22
N THR A 228 32.78 27.67 8.43
CA THR A 228 32.07 27.91 9.71
C THR A 228 30.70 27.26 9.62
N LEU A 229 30.39 26.36 10.56
CA LEU A 229 29.15 25.61 10.65
C LEU A 229 28.35 26.08 11.86
N GLU A 230 27.05 26.22 11.67
CA GLU A 230 26.11 26.44 12.77
C GLU A 230 25.07 25.31 12.75
N LEU A 231 24.95 24.57 13.84
CA LEU A 231 23.93 23.59 14.08
C LEU A 231 22.87 24.20 15.00
N GLU A 232 21.70 24.51 14.47
CA GLU A 232 20.56 25.03 15.20
C GLU A 232 19.67 23.87 15.63
N THR A 233 19.31 23.84 16.92
CA THR A 233 18.50 22.75 17.47
C THR A 233 17.06 22.87 17.01
N ARG A 234 16.50 21.78 16.46
CA ARG A 234 15.11 21.69 16.03
C ARG A 234 14.16 21.61 17.23
N GLU A 235 12.96 22.15 17.06
CA GLU A 235 11.87 21.84 17.96
C GLU A 235 11.37 20.42 17.69
N GLY A 236 11.43 19.55 18.70
CA GLY A 236 10.93 18.17 18.57
C GLY A 236 11.43 17.21 19.64
N PRO A 237 10.79 16.04 19.78
CA PRO A 237 11.11 15.08 20.84
C PRO A 237 12.52 14.50 20.73
N ALA A 238 13.06 14.35 19.52
CA ALA A 238 14.42 13.83 19.33
C ALA A 238 15.49 14.79 19.84
N ALA A 239 15.35 16.08 19.56
CA ALA A 239 16.24 17.12 20.06
C ALA A 239 16.08 17.36 21.57
N ALA A 240 14.85 17.34 22.07
CA ALA A 240 14.57 17.46 23.50
C ALA A 240 15.11 16.28 24.33
N ALA A 241 15.32 15.14 23.72
CA ALA A 241 15.89 13.96 24.38
C ALA A 241 17.42 13.97 24.45
N LEU A 242 18.11 14.88 23.75
CA LEU A 242 19.55 15.00 23.84
C LEU A 242 19.98 15.43 25.24
N PRO A 243 20.98 14.78 25.87
CA PRO A 243 21.51 15.19 27.17
C PRO A 243 22.11 16.60 27.15
N LEU A 244 22.74 16.97 26.03
CA LEU A 244 23.28 18.31 25.84
C LEU A 244 22.23 19.21 25.17
N GLN A 245 21.76 20.25 25.91
CA GLN A 245 20.77 21.21 25.40
C GLN A 245 21.48 22.56 25.10
N GLN A 246 21.65 22.83 23.81
CA GLN A 246 22.15 24.12 23.28
C GLN A 246 21.28 24.59 22.13
N GLU A 247 20.92 25.87 22.07
CA GLU A 247 20.09 26.39 20.97
C GLU A 247 20.85 26.45 19.64
N VAL A 248 22.10 26.91 19.66
CA VAL A 248 22.97 27.03 18.48
C VAL A 248 24.39 26.59 18.82
N ILE A 249 24.95 25.69 18.06
CA ILE A 249 26.31 25.19 18.18
C ILE A 249 27.15 25.70 17.02
N ARG A 250 28.25 26.43 17.32
CA ARG A 250 29.17 26.97 16.31
C ARG A 250 30.42 26.14 16.21
N LEU A 251 30.75 25.67 15.03
CA LEU A 251 31.88 24.81 14.76
C LEU A 251 32.69 25.36 13.59
N THR A 252 33.99 25.12 13.61
CA THR A 252 34.88 25.41 12.45
C THR A 252 35.35 24.05 11.88
N ALA A 253 35.06 23.82 10.62
CA ALA A 253 35.51 22.63 9.90
C ALA A 253 36.71 23.01 8.99
N ASP A 254 37.89 22.61 9.41
CA ASP A 254 39.09 22.70 8.58
C ASP A 254 39.14 21.60 7.53
N PRO A 255 39.86 21.75 6.43
CA PRO A 255 40.05 20.71 5.46
C PRO A 255 40.41 19.34 6.10
N GLY A 256 39.72 18.24 5.68
CA GLY A 256 39.88 16.93 6.27
C GLY A 256 38.99 16.71 7.51
N THR A 257 38.03 17.59 7.81
CA THR A 257 37.03 17.38 8.86
C THR A 257 35.79 16.71 8.27
N LEU A 258 35.28 15.69 8.98
CA LEU A 258 34.02 15.05 8.66
C LEU A 258 33.06 15.29 9.81
N LEU A 259 31.92 15.93 9.51
CA LEU A 259 30.82 16.14 10.43
C LEU A 259 29.80 15.03 10.24
N LEU A 260 29.46 14.34 11.33
CA LEU A 260 28.26 13.49 11.43
C LEU A 260 27.26 14.20 12.31
N TYR A 261 26.01 14.33 11.89
CA TYR A 261 24.96 14.88 12.75
C TYR A 261 23.60 14.22 12.49
N ARG A 262 22.73 14.28 13.47
CA ARG A 262 21.36 13.80 13.40
C ARG A 262 20.45 14.87 12.80
N PRO A 263 19.94 14.67 11.57
CA PRO A 263 19.11 15.68 10.90
C PRO A 263 17.73 15.86 11.57
N GLU A 264 17.33 14.91 12.40
CA GLU A 264 16.12 15.06 13.24
C GLU A 264 16.30 16.01 14.42
N CYS A 265 17.55 16.21 14.87
CA CYS A 265 17.88 17.09 16.00
C CYS A 265 18.32 18.49 15.56
N PHE A 266 18.95 18.64 14.41
CA PHE A 266 19.60 19.89 13.98
C PHE A 266 19.25 20.32 12.58
N VAL A 267 19.23 21.64 12.38
CA VAL A 267 19.35 22.30 11.08
C VAL A 267 20.80 22.78 10.93
N LEU A 268 21.42 22.47 9.82
CA LEU A 268 22.78 22.92 9.51
C LEU A 268 22.72 24.19 8.64
N SER A 269 23.45 25.22 9.02
CA SER A 269 23.84 26.30 8.14
C SER A 269 25.37 26.36 8.02
N SER A 270 25.88 26.81 6.90
CA SER A 270 27.31 26.89 6.67
C SER A 270 27.69 28.20 6.01
N THR A 271 28.81 28.77 6.43
CA THR A 271 29.37 30.00 5.85
C THR A 271 30.82 29.73 5.46
N VAL A 272 31.15 30.01 4.19
CA VAL A 272 32.49 29.80 3.64
C VAL A 272 33.08 31.15 3.25
N LYS A 273 34.37 31.36 3.52
CA LYS A 273 35.11 32.49 3.05
C LYS A 273 36.07 32.03 1.93
N GLY A 274 35.54 31.94 0.73
CA GLY A 274 36.23 31.42 -0.44
C GLY A 274 35.71 30.08 -0.92
N GLU A 275 36.46 29.44 -1.83
CA GLU A 275 36.04 28.17 -2.42
C GLU A 275 36.21 26.99 -1.42
N SER A 276 35.21 26.15 -1.30
CA SER A 276 35.28 24.93 -0.49
C SER A 276 34.52 23.77 -1.14
N LEU A 277 35.22 22.66 -1.33
CA LEU A 277 34.65 21.41 -1.76
C LEU A 277 34.14 20.62 -0.52
N GLY A 278 32.89 20.23 -0.58
CA GLY A 278 32.28 19.32 0.36
C GLY A 278 31.74 18.05 -0.31
N ILE A 279 31.81 16.96 0.39
CA ILE A 279 31.20 15.68 -0.04
C ILE A 279 30.26 15.23 1.04
N SER A 280 28.99 15.06 0.72
CA SER A 280 27.97 14.70 1.69
C SER A 280 27.20 13.45 1.29
N ALA A 281 26.73 12.69 2.31
CA ALA A 281 25.79 11.60 2.14
C ALA A 281 24.88 11.50 3.37
N THR A 282 23.70 10.95 3.18
CA THR A 282 22.78 10.63 4.27
C THR A 282 22.77 9.13 4.50
N PHE A 283 23.02 8.71 5.74
CA PHE A 283 22.98 7.32 6.17
C PHE A 283 21.53 6.98 6.53
N LEU A 284 20.99 5.92 5.92
CA LEU A 284 19.57 5.61 5.87
C LEU A 284 19.23 4.39 6.71
N SER A 285 18.10 4.45 7.38
CA SER A 285 17.46 3.27 7.93
C SER A 285 17.02 2.31 6.82
N GLU A 286 16.74 1.05 7.20
CA GLU A 286 16.14 0.08 6.28
C GLU A 286 14.90 0.71 5.61
N GLN A 287 14.70 0.40 4.34
CA GLN A 287 13.43 0.78 3.68
C GLN A 287 12.30 0.24 4.53
N PRO A 288 11.32 1.05 4.92
CA PRO A 288 10.22 0.55 5.69
C PRO A 288 9.59 -0.58 4.88
N ARG A 289 9.88 -1.81 5.24
CA ARG A 289 8.98 -2.89 4.90
C ARG A 289 7.69 -2.46 5.56
N TRP A 290 6.65 -2.35 4.77
CA TRP A 290 5.34 -1.89 5.20
C TRP A 290 4.74 -2.83 6.25
N PHE A 291 5.32 -2.81 7.44
CA PHE A 291 4.75 -3.40 8.64
C PHE A 291 4.02 -2.26 9.34
N VAL A 292 2.77 -2.12 9.04
CA VAL A 292 1.92 -1.27 9.85
C VAL A 292 1.58 -2.03 11.13
N SER A 293 2.50 -2.05 12.07
CA SER A 293 2.09 -2.18 13.45
C SER A 293 1.58 -0.79 13.85
N ALA A 294 0.28 -0.66 14.02
CA ALA A 294 -0.27 0.48 14.71
C ALA A 294 0.23 0.41 16.16
N SER A 295 1.38 1.01 16.46
CA SER A 295 1.71 1.35 17.83
C SER A 295 0.68 2.37 18.27
N LYS A 296 0.16 2.25 19.50
CA LYS A 296 -0.80 3.21 20.06
C LYS A 296 -0.21 4.63 20.20
N ASP A 297 1.09 4.76 20.02
CA ASP A 297 1.88 5.99 20.22
C ASP A 297 2.29 6.65 18.88
N PHE A 298 1.75 6.19 17.75
CA PHE A 298 1.98 6.82 16.47
C PHE A 298 1.17 8.12 16.40
N ASP A 299 1.87 9.26 16.48
CA ASP A 299 1.27 10.56 16.17
C ASP A 299 1.36 10.85 14.67
N PRO A 300 0.24 10.76 13.98
CA PRO A 300 0.19 10.94 12.54
C PRO A 300 0.29 12.40 12.10
N SER A 301 0.20 13.35 13.01
CA SER A 301 0.40 14.78 12.70
C SER A 301 1.84 15.09 12.30
N THR A 302 2.80 14.21 12.62
CA THR A 302 4.22 14.35 12.27
C THR A 302 4.57 13.86 10.85
N TRP A 303 3.60 13.32 10.10
CA TRP A 303 3.84 12.79 8.77
C TRP A 303 3.31 13.75 7.69
N LEU A 304 4.20 14.31 6.90
CA LEU A 304 3.82 14.87 5.61
C LEU A 304 3.30 13.73 4.73
N CYS A 305 2.03 13.81 4.37
CA CYS A 305 1.37 12.82 3.52
C CYS A 305 1.75 13.02 2.05
N LEU A 306 3.03 12.83 1.74
CA LEU A 306 3.49 12.74 0.37
C LEU A 306 3.87 11.28 0.11
N GLY A 307 3.15 10.63 -0.79
CA GLY A 307 3.46 9.29 -1.25
C GLY A 307 2.89 8.14 -0.41
N GLY A 308 1.58 8.06 -0.24
CA GLY A 308 0.88 6.81 0.12
C GLY A 308 0.70 6.51 1.60
N HIS A 309 0.88 7.49 2.48
CA HIS A 309 0.48 7.39 3.88
C HIS A 309 -0.83 8.12 4.10
N LEU A 310 -1.83 7.36 4.50
CA LEU A 310 -3.10 7.94 4.92
C LEU A 310 -2.91 8.61 6.28
N ALA A 311 -3.15 9.91 6.35
CA ALA A 311 -3.27 10.58 7.65
C ALA A 311 -4.39 9.89 8.45
N PRO A 312 -4.23 9.66 9.76
CA PRO A 312 -5.35 9.27 10.59
C PRO A 312 -6.32 10.44 10.62
N GLY A 313 -7.55 10.14 10.39
CA GLY A 313 -8.59 11.12 10.27
C GLY A 313 -9.47 10.80 9.06
N GLY A 314 -9.91 11.80 8.40
CA GLY A 314 -10.99 11.69 7.44
C GLY A 314 -12.32 11.59 8.16
N PRO A 315 -13.44 11.52 7.40
CA PRO A 315 -14.77 11.56 7.98
C PRO A 315 -14.96 10.39 8.95
N PRO A 316 -15.39 10.66 10.20
CA PRO A 316 -15.62 9.61 11.18
C PRO A 316 -16.69 8.64 10.67
N PRO A 317 -16.70 7.38 11.14
CA PRO A 317 -17.79 6.49 10.85
C PRO A 317 -19.10 7.13 11.33
N PRO A 318 -20.18 7.01 10.57
CA PRO A 318 -21.49 7.47 11.06
C PRO A 318 -21.87 6.68 12.30
N GLU A 319 -22.56 7.33 13.24
CA GLU A 319 -23.08 6.67 14.42
C GLU A 319 -24.44 6.01 14.13
N GLY A 320 -24.74 4.91 14.84
CA GLY A 320 -25.99 4.20 14.74
C GLY A 320 -25.96 3.00 13.80
N GLU A 321 -27.13 2.62 13.31
CA GLU A 321 -27.34 1.46 12.46
C GLU A 321 -27.73 1.84 11.04
N GLY A 322 -27.39 1.00 10.08
CA GLY A 322 -27.76 1.18 8.69
C GLY A 322 -27.21 0.10 7.77
N ILE A 323 -26.98 0.42 6.52
CA ILE A 323 -26.67 -0.59 5.49
C ILE A 323 -25.15 -0.75 5.33
N HIS A 324 -24.68 -1.97 5.58
CA HIS A 324 -23.32 -2.43 5.35
C HIS A 324 -23.18 -3.05 3.97
N VAL A 325 -22.03 -2.86 3.33
CA VAL A 325 -21.58 -3.70 2.22
C VAL A 325 -20.68 -4.78 2.77
N LEU A 326 -21.16 -6.03 2.74
CA LEU A 326 -20.42 -7.17 3.28
C LEU A 326 -19.43 -7.73 2.28
N HIS A 327 -19.90 -8.00 1.07
CA HIS A 327 -19.16 -8.67 0.02
C HIS A 327 -19.47 -8.04 -1.34
N THR A 328 -18.52 -8.17 -2.25
CA THR A 328 -18.66 -7.80 -3.66
C THR A 328 -18.19 -8.96 -4.53
N ALA A 329 -18.74 -9.07 -5.73
CA ALA A 329 -18.31 -10.02 -6.75
C ALA A 329 -18.40 -9.39 -8.13
N THR A 330 -17.52 -9.83 -9.03
CA THR A 330 -17.46 -9.32 -10.40
C THR A 330 -17.30 -10.47 -11.38
N ARG A 331 -17.79 -10.25 -12.59
CA ARG A 331 -17.45 -10.95 -13.81
C ARG A 331 -17.44 -9.92 -14.92
N LEU A 332 -16.27 -9.34 -15.15
CA LEU A 332 -16.05 -8.19 -16.01
C LEU A 332 -15.05 -8.53 -17.13
N PRO A 333 -14.94 -7.72 -18.19
CA PRO A 333 -13.97 -7.90 -19.26
C PRO A 333 -12.54 -8.06 -18.76
N ALA A 334 -11.67 -8.60 -19.61
CA ALA A 334 -10.27 -8.88 -19.31
C ALA A 334 -10.05 -9.86 -18.15
N LEU A 335 -10.96 -10.83 -17.96
CA LEU A 335 -10.93 -11.84 -16.90
C LEU A 335 -10.96 -11.24 -15.48
N TRP A 336 -11.61 -10.09 -15.31
CA TRP A 336 -11.80 -9.50 -13.99
C TRP A 336 -12.98 -10.16 -13.25
N ASP A 337 -12.82 -11.45 -13.01
CA ASP A 337 -13.83 -12.32 -12.41
C ASP A 337 -13.89 -12.22 -10.88
N GLU A 338 -12.94 -11.49 -10.28
CA GLU A 338 -12.90 -11.18 -8.86
C GLU A 338 -12.66 -9.68 -8.64
N PRO A 339 -13.18 -9.08 -7.54
CA PRO A 339 -12.97 -7.66 -7.22
C PRO A 339 -11.49 -7.27 -7.13
N GLU A 340 -10.63 -8.15 -6.65
CA GLU A 340 -9.19 -7.96 -6.58
C GLU A 340 -8.54 -7.86 -7.96
N MET A 341 -8.98 -8.69 -8.91
CA MET A 341 -8.53 -8.63 -10.32
C MET A 341 -9.00 -7.33 -10.97
N TYR A 342 -10.25 -6.93 -10.72
CA TYR A 342 -10.80 -5.66 -11.18
C TYR A 342 -9.95 -4.48 -10.67
N SER A 343 -9.68 -4.43 -9.37
CA SER A 343 -8.82 -3.40 -8.79
C SER A 343 -7.41 -3.42 -9.36
N THR A 344 -6.82 -4.59 -9.53
CA THR A 344 -5.46 -4.75 -10.08
C THR A 344 -5.40 -4.28 -11.52
N GLY A 345 -6.37 -4.66 -12.35
CA GLY A 345 -6.44 -4.24 -13.75
C GLY A 345 -6.64 -2.73 -13.90
N MET A 346 -7.50 -2.13 -13.06
CA MET A 346 -7.68 -0.69 -13.00
C MET A 346 -6.38 0.03 -12.59
N ASN A 347 -5.67 -0.48 -11.57
CA ASN A 347 -4.37 0.04 -11.13
C ASN A 347 -3.28 -0.07 -12.20
N ALA A 348 -3.35 -1.09 -13.05
CA ALA A 348 -2.42 -1.28 -14.17
C ALA A 348 -2.76 -0.39 -15.37
N GLY A 349 -3.85 0.39 -15.33
CA GLY A 349 -4.31 1.19 -16.46
C GLY A 349 -4.74 0.33 -17.66
N THR A 350 -5.34 -0.82 -17.41
CA THR A 350 -5.73 -1.75 -18.47
C THR A 350 -6.95 -1.22 -19.23
N ASP A 351 -6.82 -1.15 -20.54
CA ASP A 351 -7.93 -0.93 -21.49
C ASP A 351 -8.47 -2.31 -21.93
N ALA A 352 -9.65 -2.68 -21.42
CA ALA A 352 -10.25 -3.99 -21.65
C ALA A 352 -11.02 -4.08 -22.99
N VAL A 353 -10.89 -3.09 -23.85
CA VAL A 353 -11.64 -2.97 -25.09
C VAL A 353 -10.95 -3.72 -26.22
N VAL A 354 -11.72 -4.52 -26.95
CA VAL A 354 -11.28 -5.28 -28.09
C VAL A 354 -12.22 -5.07 -29.29
N GLU A 355 -11.79 -5.40 -30.49
CA GLU A 355 -12.67 -5.45 -31.66
C GLU A 355 -13.68 -6.59 -31.49
N VAL A 356 -14.92 -6.39 -31.99
CA VAL A 356 -15.99 -7.41 -31.91
C VAL A 356 -15.52 -8.71 -32.56
N PRO A 357 -15.37 -9.80 -31.79
CA PRO A 357 -14.88 -11.05 -32.35
C PRO A 357 -15.93 -11.70 -33.24
N ILE A 358 -15.49 -12.39 -34.28
CA ILE A 358 -16.35 -13.09 -35.23
C ILE A 358 -17.26 -14.15 -34.55
N THR A 359 -16.86 -14.62 -33.37
CA THR A 359 -17.66 -15.54 -32.54
C THR A 359 -18.92 -14.88 -31.96
N ARG A 360 -18.99 -13.55 -31.95
CA ARG A 360 -20.19 -12.81 -31.57
C ARG A 360 -21.06 -12.53 -32.78
N PHE A 361 -20.53 -11.84 -33.76
CA PHE A 361 -21.13 -11.62 -35.06
C PHE A 361 -20.10 -11.01 -36.03
N ASP A 362 -20.39 -11.10 -37.33
CA ASP A 362 -19.56 -10.44 -38.36
C ASP A 362 -19.81 -8.94 -38.35
N VAL A 363 -18.91 -8.20 -37.71
CA VAL A 363 -18.99 -6.75 -37.58
C VAL A 363 -18.93 -6.03 -38.92
N THR A 364 -18.24 -6.59 -39.92
CA THR A 364 -18.06 -5.96 -41.22
C THR A 364 -19.39 -5.80 -42.01
N ALA A 365 -20.36 -6.65 -41.71
CA ALA A 365 -21.69 -6.57 -42.28
C ALA A 365 -22.47 -5.33 -41.82
N TYR A 366 -22.15 -4.79 -40.66
CA TYR A 366 -22.88 -3.70 -40.01
C TYR A 366 -22.06 -2.41 -39.89
N PHE A 367 -20.75 -2.44 -39.93
CA PHE A 367 -19.87 -1.31 -39.73
C PHE A 367 -19.80 -0.38 -40.94
N THR A 368 -19.77 0.93 -40.72
CA THR A 368 -19.43 1.96 -41.69
C THR A 368 -18.65 3.10 -41.03
N GLU A 369 -17.68 3.66 -41.74
CA GLU A 369 -16.98 4.87 -41.32
C GLU A 369 -17.72 6.15 -41.73
N ASN A 370 -18.69 6.03 -42.67
CA ASN A 370 -19.44 7.15 -43.19
C ASN A 370 -20.71 7.37 -42.34
N PRO A 371 -20.81 8.45 -41.54
CA PRO A 371 -22.01 8.72 -40.75
C PRO A 371 -23.29 8.89 -41.57
N ASP A 372 -23.20 9.35 -42.82
CA ASP A 372 -24.35 9.57 -43.69
C ASP A 372 -25.02 8.27 -44.14
N GLU A 373 -24.30 7.16 -44.05
CA GLU A 373 -24.85 5.83 -44.36
C GLU A 373 -25.65 5.24 -43.19
N ILE A 374 -25.59 5.83 -41.99
CA ILE A 374 -26.30 5.34 -40.81
C ILE A 374 -27.71 5.92 -40.82
N ASN A 375 -28.67 5.12 -41.29
CA ASN A 375 -30.07 5.52 -41.32
C ASN A 375 -30.98 4.30 -41.17
N VAL A 376 -32.27 4.54 -40.98
CA VAL A 376 -33.28 3.48 -40.76
C VAL A 376 -33.36 2.50 -41.92
N MET A 377 -33.09 2.96 -43.16
CA MET A 377 -33.14 2.13 -44.35
C MET A 377 -31.84 1.33 -44.57
N ASN A 378 -30.75 1.80 -43.99
CA ASN A 378 -29.42 1.14 -43.97
C ASN A 378 -28.94 1.01 -42.53
N PRO A 379 -29.32 -0.07 -41.85
CA PRO A 379 -29.04 -0.21 -40.40
C PRO A 379 -27.57 -0.56 -40.19
N LYS A 380 -26.71 0.47 -40.17
CA LYS A 380 -25.28 0.42 -39.93
C LYS A 380 -24.92 0.99 -38.56
N MET A 381 -23.69 0.69 -38.13
CA MET A 381 -23.10 1.23 -36.92
C MET A 381 -21.71 1.82 -37.20
N ASN A 382 -21.30 2.82 -36.43
CA ASN A 382 -20.02 3.52 -36.55
C ASN A 382 -18.94 2.96 -35.61
N GLN A 383 -19.20 1.87 -34.92
CA GLN A 383 -18.37 1.35 -33.86
C GLN A 383 -18.12 -0.15 -34.09
N LYS A 384 -16.88 -0.59 -33.94
CA LYS A 384 -16.47 -2.01 -34.12
C LYS A 384 -15.78 -2.59 -32.88
N HIS A 385 -15.79 -1.87 -31.76
CA HIS A 385 -15.16 -2.27 -30.53
C HIS A 385 -16.17 -2.38 -29.38
N THR A 386 -15.84 -3.20 -28.41
CA THR A 386 -16.59 -3.38 -27.16
C THR A 386 -15.67 -4.05 -26.14
N SER A 387 -15.95 -3.92 -24.88
CA SER A 387 -15.35 -4.76 -23.85
C SER A 387 -16.22 -5.98 -23.61
N PHE A 388 -15.68 -7.17 -23.91
CA PHE A 388 -16.41 -8.44 -23.79
C PHE A 388 -16.01 -9.21 -22.54
N VAL A 389 -16.99 -9.91 -21.96
CA VAL A 389 -16.75 -10.92 -20.93
C VAL A 389 -16.38 -12.24 -21.60
N ASP A 390 -15.28 -12.81 -21.18
CA ASP A 390 -14.80 -14.08 -21.69
C ASP A 390 -15.63 -15.26 -21.17
N GLY A 391 -15.81 -16.29 -22.01
CA GLY A 391 -16.42 -17.55 -21.62
C GLY A 391 -17.91 -17.45 -21.24
N ILE A 392 -18.68 -16.52 -21.80
CA ILE A 392 -20.11 -16.41 -21.52
C ILE A 392 -20.93 -17.60 -21.98
N GLU A 393 -20.39 -18.39 -22.91
CA GLU A 393 -20.94 -19.67 -23.36
C GLU A 393 -20.75 -20.79 -22.34
N LEU A 394 -19.78 -20.65 -21.43
CA LEU A 394 -19.51 -21.63 -20.38
C LEU A 394 -20.44 -21.40 -19.18
N PHE A 395 -20.95 -22.51 -18.64
CA PHE A 395 -21.81 -22.48 -17.47
C PHE A 395 -21.80 -23.84 -16.77
N ASP A 396 -21.52 -23.87 -15.47
CA ASP A 396 -21.57 -25.08 -14.67
C ASP A 396 -23.03 -25.41 -14.28
N ASN A 397 -23.78 -25.89 -15.25
CA ASN A 397 -25.18 -26.24 -15.05
C ASN A 397 -25.39 -27.36 -14.01
N LYS A 398 -24.38 -28.22 -13.80
CA LYS A 398 -24.45 -29.28 -12.79
C LYS A 398 -24.41 -28.75 -11.38
N TYR A 399 -23.53 -27.76 -11.14
CA TYR A 399 -23.46 -27.07 -9.85
C TYR A 399 -24.81 -26.45 -9.47
N PHE A 400 -25.47 -25.81 -10.44
CA PHE A 400 -26.77 -25.18 -10.22
C PHE A 400 -27.96 -26.17 -10.33
N GLU A 401 -27.72 -27.46 -10.61
CA GLU A 401 -28.74 -28.49 -10.83
C GLU A 401 -29.75 -28.17 -11.94
N ILE A 402 -29.25 -27.53 -13.01
CA ILE A 402 -29.98 -27.18 -14.21
C ILE A 402 -29.69 -28.23 -15.29
N SER A 403 -30.71 -28.74 -15.94
CA SER A 403 -30.53 -29.71 -17.02
C SER A 403 -29.78 -29.13 -18.23
N ASN A 404 -29.03 -29.96 -18.98
CA ASN A 404 -28.34 -29.52 -20.18
C ASN A 404 -29.30 -28.85 -21.18
N ASN A 405 -30.48 -29.41 -21.39
CA ASN A 405 -31.48 -28.87 -22.34
C ASN A 405 -31.95 -27.47 -21.89
N GLU A 406 -32.19 -27.29 -20.61
CA GLU A 406 -32.57 -25.99 -20.08
C GLU A 406 -31.41 -24.98 -20.15
N ALA A 407 -30.20 -25.39 -19.78
CA ALA A 407 -29.02 -24.54 -19.82
C ALA A 407 -28.71 -23.99 -21.22
N VAL A 408 -28.88 -24.80 -22.27
CA VAL A 408 -28.64 -24.38 -23.66
C VAL A 408 -29.62 -23.29 -24.09
N THR A 409 -30.87 -23.36 -23.64
CA THR A 409 -31.94 -22.41 -24.02
C THR A 409 -32.07 -21.21 -23.07
N MET A 410 -31.30 -21.22 -21.96
CA MET A 410 -31.31 -20.19 -20.95
C MET A 410 -30.51 -18.97 -21.39
N ASP A 411 -31.09 -17.79 -21.23
CA ASP A 411 -30.41 -16.52 -21.48
C ASP A 411 -29.09 -16.43 -20.69
N PRO A 412 -27.96 -16.10 -21.34
CA PRO A 412 -26.68 -15.94 -20.67
C PRO A 412 -26.71 -14.92 -19.50
N LEU A 413 -27.58 -13.91 -19.52
CA LEU A 413 -27.77 -12.98 -18.40
C LEU A 413 -28.17 -13.72 -17.11
N GLN A 414 -29.03 -14.74 -17.22
CA GLN A 414 -29.43 -15.55 -16.07
C GLN A 414 -28.26 -16.38 -15.53
N ARG A 415 -27.41 -16.92 -16.44
CA ARG A 415 -26.20 -17.68 -16.07
C ARG A 415 -25.22 -16.80 -15.29
N GLN A 416 -24.96 -15.60 -15.80
CA GLN A 416 -24.06 -14.61 -15.18
C GLN A 416 -24.54 -14.21 -13.76
N VAL A 417 -25.84 -13.95 -13.61
CA VAL A 417 -26.41 -13.59 -12.30
C VAL A 417 -26.34 -14.77 -11.32
N LEU A 418 -26.53 -16.01 -11.80
CA LEU A 418 -26.37 -17.21 -10.97
C LEU A 418 -24.92 -17.38 -10.49
N GLU A 419 -23.93 -17.16 -11.35
CA GLU A 419 -22.52 -17.32 -11.02
C GLU A 419 -22.05 -16.21 -10.05
N VAL A 420 -22.30 -14.94 -10.38
CA VAL A 420 -21.90 -13.81 -9.53
C VAL A 420 -22.66 -13.81 -8.19
N GLY A 421 -23.97 -14.03 -8.23
CA GLY A 421 -24.79 -14.13 -7.02
C GLY A 421 -24.43 -15.37 -6.18
N GLY A 422 -24.11 -16.50 -6.83
CA GLY A 422 -23.62 -17.70 -6.16
C GLY A 422 -22.29 -17.49 -5.45
N ALA A 423 -21.36 -16.78 -6.12
CA ALA A 423 -20.08 -16.38 -5.51
C ALA A 423 -20.28 -15.47 -4.28
N LEU A 424 -21.23 -14.53 -4.34
CA LEU A 424 -21.60 -13.69 -3.21
C LEU A 424 -22.15 -14.51 -2.02
N LEU A 425 -23.04 -15.44 -2.28
CA LEU A 425 -23.58 -16.32 -1.22
C LEU A 425 -22.50 -17.22 -0.65
N GLN A 426 -21.59 -17.71 -1.47
CA GLN A 426 -20.46 -18.53 -1.01
C GLN A 426 -19.53 -17.74 -0.08
N GLN A 427 -19.30 -16.45 -0.35
CA GLN A 427 -18.54 -15.58 0.56
C GLN A 427 -19.24 -15.38 1.92
N MET A 428 -20.56 -15.53 1.95
CA MET A 428 -21.38 -15.56 3.20
C MET A 428 -21.37 -16.93 3.89
N GLY A 429 -20.67 -17.94 3.35
CA GLY A 429 -20.74 -19.31 3.82
C GLY A 429 -22.05 -20.04 3.47
N ILE A 430 -22.83 -19.48 2.54
CA ILE A 430 -24.10 -20.05 2.11
C ILE A 430 -23.91 -20.80 0.80
N SER A 431 -23.60 -22.09 0.89
CA SER A 431 -23.62 -22.97 -0.27
C SER A 431 -25.06 -23.34 -0.65
N LYS A 432 -25.24 -23.86 -1.84
CA LYS A 432 -26.56 -24.34 -2.31
C LYS A 432 -27.14 -25.41 -1.36
N LYS A 433 -26.33 -26.33 -0.85
CA LYS A 433 -26.75 -27.34 0.11
C LYS A 433 -27.27 -26.71 1.42
N VAL A 434 -26.55 -25.69 1.92
CA VAL A 434 -26.95 -24.95 3.14
C VAL A 434 -28.23 -24.17 2.88
N SER A 435 -28.33 -23.49 1.76
CA SER A 435 -29.49 -22.69 1.39
C SER A 435 -30.74 -23.52 1.23
N ASN A 436 -30.65 -24.73 0.67
CA ASN A 436 -31.79 -25.64 0.52
C ASN A 436 -32.30 -26.22 1.84
N LYS A 437 -31.41 -26.34 2.85
CA LYS A 437 -31.78 -26.85 4.19
C LYS A 437 -32.35 -25.76 5.10
N ARG A 438 -31.95 -24.52 4.94
CA ARG A 438 -32.37 -23.36 5.73
C ARG A 438 -33.11 -22.39 4.83
N SER A 439 -34.32 -22.05 5.15
CA SER A 439 -35.04 -21.00 4.46
C SER A 439 -34.45 -19.65 4.86
N HIS A 440 -33.79 -19.00 3.92
CA HIS A 440 -33.24 -17.65 4.13
C HIS A 440 -34.20 -16.57 3.60
N HIS A 441 -34.48 -15.58 4.43
CA HIS A 441 -35.31 -14.44 4.06
C HIS A 441 -34.44 -13.34 3.43
N VAL A 442 -34.00 -13.60 2.21
CA VAL A 442 -33.02 -12.79 1.47
C VAL A 442 -33.71 -12.14 0.28
N GLY A 443 -33.58 -10.83 0.20
CA GLY A 443 -34.01 -10.07 -0.97
C GLY A 443 -33.06 -10.19 -2.15
N VAL A 444 -33.57 -10.13 -3.37
CA VAL A 444 -32.79 -10.18 -4.60
C VAL A 444 -33.22 -9.07 -5.54
N SER A 445 -32.27 -8.31 -6.04
CA SER A 445 -32.51 -7.29 -7.05
C SER A 445 -31.51 -7.37 -8.20
N VAL A 446 -32.00 -7.14 -9.42
CA VAL A 446 -31.16 -7.14 -10.62
C VAL A 446 -31.44 -5.86 -11.43
N GLY A 447 -30.40 -5.09 -11.68
CA GLY A 447 -30.45 -4.00 -12.66
C GLY A 447 -30.06 -4.52 -14.03
N VAL A 448 -30.94 -4.37 -14.98
CA VAL A 448 -30.77 -4.80 -16.38
C VAL A 448 -31.65 -3.94 -17.28
N ASP A 449 -31.17 -3.59 -18.46
CA ASP A 449 -31.93 -2.72 -19.38
C ASP A 449 -32.49 -3.45 -20.59
N LYS A 450 -31.85 -4.52 -21.04
CA LYS A 450 -32.32 -5.30 -22.20
C LYS A 450 -31.75 -6.70 -22.22
N ALA A 451 -32.38 -7.59 -22.99
CA ALA A 451 -31.91 -8.93 -23.28
C ALA A 451 -31.80 -9.13 -24.79
N ASP A 452 -30.60 -9.37 -25.30
CA ASP A 452 -30.34 -9.59 -26.72
C ASP A 452 -30.57 -11.04 -27.17
N PHE A 453 -30.55 -11.99 -26.23
CA PHE A 453 -30.60 -13.41 -26.50
C PHE A 453 -31.83 -13.87 -27.31
N PRO A 454 -33.05 -13.37 -27.03
CA PRO A 454 -34.20 -13.73 -27.82
C PRO A 454 -34.12 -13.31 -29.29
N THR A 455 -33.33 -12.26 -29.61
CA THR A 455 -33.18 -11.75 -30.97
C THR A 455 -32.27 -12.60 -31.84
N LEU A 456 -31.53 -13.57 -31.27
CA LEU A 456 -30.65 -14.48 -31.98
C LEU A 456 -31.39 -15.65 -32.65
N GLY A 457 -32.73 -15.64 -32.67
CA GLY A 457 -33.51 -16.69 -33.30
C GLY A 457 -33.50 -18.02 -32.54
N VAL A 458 -32.97 -18.07 -31.32
CA VAL A 458 -33.04 -19.27 -30.49
C VAL A 458 -34.49 -19.44 -30.03
N MET A 459 -35.01 -20.67 -30.17
CA MET A 459 -36.36 -20.99 -29.67
C MET A 459 -36.34 -20.90 -28.15
N THR A 460 -36.66 -19.72 -27.63
CA THR A 460 -36.71 -19.43 -26.21
C THR A 460 -38.11 -19.65 -25.67
N GLY A 461 -38.26 -20.53 -24.71
CA GLY A 461 -39.52 -20.66 -23.96
C GLY A 461 -39.77 -19.44 -23.07
N GLY A 462 -40.93 -19.38 -22.43
CA GLY A 462 -41.31 -18.30 -21.48
C GLY A 462 -40.32 -18.07 -20.33
N ASN A 463 -39.35 -18.96 -20.15
CA ASN A 463 -38.30 -18.89 -19.12
C ASN A 463 -37.21 -17.85 -19.38
N ASN A 464 -37.27 -17.09 -20.49
CA ASN A 464 -36.34 -16.00 -20.83
C ASN A 464 -36.95 -14.60 -20.73
N ALA A 465 -38.10 -14.48 -20.09
CA ALA A 465 -38.57 -13.15 -19.69
C ALA A 465 -37.63 -12.52 -18.69
N LEU A 466 -37.45 -11.20 -18.75
CA LEU A 466 -36.52 -10.45 -17.89
C LEU A 466 -36.75 -10.77 -16.39
N ALA A 467 -38.01 -10.86 -15.96
CA ALA A 467 -38.37 -11.21 -14.56
C ALA A 467 -37.75 -12.53 -14.07
N ILE A 468 -37.49 -13.46 -14.99
CA ILE A 468 -36.94 -14.78 -14.64
C ILE A 468 -35.48 -14.68 -14.19
N ILE A 469 -34.75 -13.63 -14.54
CA ILE A 469 -33.34 -13.46 -14.13
C ILE A 469 -33.24 -13.45 -12.59
N ALA A 470 -34.00 -12.60 -11.91
CA ALA A 470 -34.03 -12.55 -10.44
C ALA A 470 -34.72 -13.78 -9.85
N ASN A 471 -35.85 -14.21 -10.46
CA ASN A 471 -36.65 -15.35 -9.98
C ASN A 471 -35.87 -16.65 -9.98
N ARG A 472 -35.07 -16.89 -11.03
CA ARG A 472 -34.24 -18.09 -11.16
C ARG A 472 -33.18 -18.13 -10.05
N PHE A 473 -32.55 -17.02 -9.74
CA PHE A 473 -31.58 -16.94 -8.67
C PHE A 473 -32.23 -17.31 -7.32
N SER A 474 -33.37 -16.69 -7.01
CA SER A 474 -34.12 -17.03 -5.79
C SER A 474 -34.56 -18.49 -5.78
N PHE A 475 -34.98 -19.05 -6.91
CA PHE A 475 -35.42 -20.44 -7.03
C PHE A 475 -34.26 -21.41 -6.77
N VAL A 476 -33.11 -21.21 -7.44
CA VAL A 476 -31.94 -22.11 -7.35
C VAL A 476 -31.38 -22.14 -5.93
N PHE A 477 -31.36 -21.00 -5.24
CA PHE A 477 -30.83 -20.88 -3.88
C PHE A 477 -31.90 -20.86 -2.80
N ASN A 478 -33.17 -21.25 -3.11
CA ASN A 478 -34.29 -21.32 -2.15
C ASN A 478 -34.45 -20.05 -1.28
N LEU A 479 -34.26 -18.87 -1.86
CA LEU A 479 -34.40 -17.59 -1.16
C LEU A 479 -35.86 -17.16 -1.13
N LYS A 480 -36.37 -16.69 0.01
CA LYS A 480 -37.77 -16.41 0.24
C LYS A 480 -38.16 -14.92 0.31
N GLY A 481 -37.18 -14.06 0.35
CA GLY A 481 -37.41 -12.61 0.35
C GLY A 481 -37.93 -12.08 -1.00
N PRO A 482 -38.27 -10.79 -1.06
CA PRO A 482 -38.73 -10.13 -2.29
C PRO A 482 -37.64 -10.15 -3.35
N ASN A 483 -38.06 -10.41 -4.61
CA ASN A 483 -37.15 -10.27 -5.75
C ASN A 483 -37.78 -9.40 -6.84
N TYR A 484 -36.96 -8.69 -7.55
CA TYR A 484 -37.39 -7.79 -8.62
C TYR A 484 -36.26 -7.42 -9.59
N ILE A 485 -36.68 -6.93 -10.73
CA ILE A 485 -35.82 -6.35 -11.76
C ILE A 485 -36.14 -4.87 -11.88
N CYS A 486 -35.11 -4.07 -12.07
CA CYS A 486 -35.22 -2.68 -12.44
C CYS A 486 -34.67 -2.47 -13.85
N ASP A 487 -35.44 -1.81 -14.68
CA ASP A 487 -34.99 -1.20 -15.94
C ASP A 487 -35.26 0.31 -15.90
N THR A 488 -34.19 1.04 -15.71
CA THR A 488 -34.14 2.50 -15.83
C THR A 488 -32.96 2.93 -16.69
N ALA A 489 -32.68 2.10 -17.71
CA ALA A 489 -31.50 2.21 -18.57
C ALA A 489 -30.19 2.26 -17.75
N CYS A 490 -29.31 3.22 -18.03
CA CYS A 490 -27.98 3.28 -17.41
C CYS A 490 -27.99 3.37 -15.88
N SER A 491 -29.07 3.84 -15.27
CA SER A 491 -29.23 3.90 -13.80
C SER A 491 -29.88 2.66 -13.18
N ALA A 492 -30.17 1.61 -13.98
CA ALA A 492 -30.96 0.45 -13.57
C ALA A 492 -30.41 -0.24 -12.31
N SER A 493 -29.14 -0.56 -12.26
CA SER A 493 -28.54 -1.25 -11.12
C SER A 493 -28.40 -0.35 -9.87
N LEU A 494 -28.25 0.98 -10.01
CA LEU A 494 -28.29 1.89 -8.89
C LEU A 494 -29.71 1.99 -8.32
N THR A 495 -30.72 2.10 -9.20
CA THR A 495 -32.13 2.13 -8.80
C THR A 495 -32.52 0.83 -8.09
N ALA A 496 -32.10 -0.33 -8.62
CA ALA A 496 -32.29 -1.62 -7.97
C ALA A 496 -31.68 -1.67 -6.57
N THR A 497 -30.45 -1.15 -6.42
CA THR A 497 -29.73 -1.10 -5.14
C THR A 497 -30.35 -0.10 -4.15
N HIS A 498 -30.88 1.03 -4.66
CA HIS A 498 -31.62 1.99 -3.84
C HIS A 498 -32.88 1.34 -3.24
N LEU A 499 -33.65 0.64 -4.04
CA LEU A 499 -34.84 -0.08 -3.54
C LEU A 499 -34.46 -1.19 -2.56
N ALA A 500 -33.36 -1.89 -2.81
CA ALA A 500 -32.80 -2.89 -1.87
C ALA A 500 -32.51 -2.27 -0.49
N LYS A 501 -31.91 -1.07 -0.47
CA LYS A 501 -31.69 -0.31 0.77
C LYS A 501 -33.01 -0.02 1.48
N GLN A 502 -34.05 0.42 0.76
CA GLN A 502 -35.36 0.74 1.36
C GLN A 502 -36.00 -0.51 2.00
N LEU A 503 -35.89 -1.66 1.34
CA LEU A 503 -36.39 -2.95 1.90
C LEU A 503 -35.62 -3.35 3.17
N LEU A 504 -34.31 -3.17 3.21
CA LEU A 504 -33.48 -3.47 4.37
C LEU A 504 -33.71 -2.54 5.57
N LEU A 505 -34.18 -1.32 5.32
CA LEU A 505 -34.53 -0.34 6.37
C LEU A 505 -35.90 -0.65 7.01
N ASP A 506 -36.73 -1.50 6.40
CA ASP A 506 -37.92 -2.02 7.07
C ASP A 506 -37.51 -3.06 8.11
N ARG A 507 -37.64 -2.69 9.39
CA ARG A 507 -37.28 -3.53 10.54
C ARG A 507 -38.50 -3.98 11.30
N VAL A 508 -39.70 -3.76 10.77
CA VAL A 508 -40.96 -4.01 11.45
C VAL A 508 -41.80 -5.09 10.77
N TRP A 509 -42.03 -4.94 9.47
CA TRP A 509 -42.99 -5.77 8.75
C TRP A 509 -42.33 -6.91 7.97
N ASP A 510 -41.23 -6.65 7.27
CA ASP A 510 -40.57 -7.61 6.42
C ASP A 510 -39.05 -7.54 6.63
N VAL A 511 -38.58 -8.10 7.73
CA VAL A 511 -37.18 -8.05 8.14
C VAL A 511 -36.34 -9.04 7.35
N LEU A 512 -35.54 -8.51 6.43
CA LEU A 512 -34.61 -9.29 5.63
C LEU A 512 -33.32 -9.61 6.40
N ASP A 513 -32.81 -10.83 6.22
CA ASP A 513 -31.47 -11.24 6.71
C ASP A 513 -30.37 -10.41 6.06
N PHE A 514 -30.43 -10.28 4.76
CA PHE A 514 -29.58 -9.45 3.89
C PHE A 514 -30.21 -9.35 2.50
N HIS A 515 -29.58 -8.61 1.59
CA HIS A 515 -30.03 -8.43 0.21
C HIS A 515 -28.86 -8.64 -0.77
N VAL A 516 -29.10 -9.41 -1.84
CA VAL A 516 -28.19 -9.57 -2.97
C VAL A 516 -28.60 -8.63 -4.08
N ALA A 517 -27.80 -7.61 -4.33
CA ALA A 517 -28.01 -6.66 -5.41
C ALA A 517 -27.00 -6.92 -6.52
N THR A 518 -27.48 -7.09 -7.77
CA THR A 518 -26.64 -7.32 -8.94
C THR A 518 -26.99 -6.36 -10.07
N GLY A 519 -26.04 -6.15 -10.97
CA GLY A 519 -26.25 -5.44 -12.23
C GLY A 519 -25.59 -6.23 -13.35
N THR A 520 -26.26 -6.39 -14.47
CA THR A 520 -25.80 -7.22 -15.58
C THR A 520 -26.12 -6.62 -16.93
N HIS A 521 -25.20 -6.78 -17.88
CA HIS A 521 -25.40 -6.42 -19.29
C HIS A 521 -24.52 -7.29 -20.21
N LEU A 522 -25.07 -7.73 -21.33
CA LEU A 522 -24.37 -8.45 -22.38
C LEU A 522 -24.69 -7.87 -23.76
N CYS A 523 -23.76 -8.02 -24.68
CA CYS A 523 -23.83 -7.49 -26.03
C CYS A 523 -23.78 -8.66 -27.04
N LEU A 524 -24.93 -9.32 -27.25
CA LEU A 524 -25.01 -10.57 -28.02
C LEU A 524 -25.41 -10.39 -29.48
N SER A 525 -26.08 -9.31 -29.84
CA SER A 525 -26.59 -9.08 -31.19
C SER A 525 -26.25 -7.67 -31.70
N PRO A 526 -26.13 -7.45 -33.04
CA PRO A 526 -25.76 -6.12 -33.58
C PRO A 526 -26.87 -5.07 -33.46
N GLY A 527 -28.13 -5.49 -33.25
CA GLY A 527 -29.29 -4.58 -33.21
C GLY A 527 -29.14 -3.39 -32.29
N PRO A 528 -28.77 -3.59 -31.00
CA PRO A 528 -28.58 -2.47 -30.09
C PRO A 528 -27.45 -1.52 -30.48
N TRP A 529 -26.35 -1.99 -31.08
CA TRP A 529 -25.31 -1.08 -31.63
C TRP A 529 -25.85 -0.20 -32.75
N VAL A 530 -26.60 -0.78 -33.68
CA VAL A 530 -27.26 -0.03 -34.76
C VAL A 530 -28.22 1.01 -34.17
N GLY A 531 -29.01 0.62 -33.17
CA GLY A 531 -29.93 1.54 -32.49
C GLY A 531 -29.20 2.71 -31.81
N CYS A 532 -28.11 2.46 -31.11
CA CYS A 532 -27.30 3.49 -30.47
C CYS A 532 -26.58 4.39 -31.48
N ALA A 533 -26.13 3.84 -32.61
CA ALA A 533 -25.50 4.59 -33.69
C ALA A 533 -26.50 5.52 -34.39
N LEU A 534 -27.73 5.04 -34.63
CA LEU A 534 -28.85 5.86 -35.16
C LEU A 534 -29.20 7.00 -34.21
N GLY A 535 -29.05 6.78 -32.91
CA GLY A 535 -29.23 7.82 -31.87
C GLY A 535 -28.05 8.74 -31.69
N HIS A 536 -26.97 8.61 -32.47
CA HIS A 536 -25.72 9.37 -32.35
C HIS A 536 -25.11 9.31 -30.95
N MET A 537 -25.24 8.18 -30.24
CA MET A 537 -24.79 8.00 -28.86
C MET A 537 -23.39 7.38 -28.73
N THR A 538 -22.96 6.64 -29.80
CA THR A 538 -21.70 5.86 -29.73
C THR A 538 -20.50 6.59 -30.32
N SER A 539 -19.33 6.42 -29.69
CA SER A 539 -18.07 7.00 -30.17
C SER A 539 -17.52 6.21 -31.38
N PRO A 540 -17.28 6.86 -32.52
CA PRO A 540 -16.67 6.20 -33.69
C PRO A 540 -15.27 5.62 -33.40
N GLN A 541 -14.54 6.19 -32.45
CA GLN A 541 -13.20 5.71 -32.05
C GLN A 541 -13.26 4.48 -31.11
N GLY A 542 -14.46 4.07 -30.70
CA GLY A 542 -14.65 2.89 -29.89
C GLY A 542 -14.05 2.99 -28.48
N ARG A 543 -14.18 4.14 -27.83
CA ARG A 543 -13.78 4.39 -26.43
C ARG A 543 -14.72 5.37 -25.76
N CYS A 544 -14.81 5.31 -24.44
CA CYS A 544 -15.35 6.39 -23.62
C CYS A 544 -14.21 7.37 -23.31
N PHE A 545 -14.16 8.49 -24.03
CA PHE A 545 -13.17 9.55 -23.78
C PHE A 545 -13.64 10.49 -22.67
N THR A 546 -13.93 9.93 -21.51
CA THR A 546 -14.44 10.67 -20.37
C THR A 546 -13.49 11.79 -19.98
N PHE A 547 -14.00 13.01 -19.82
CA PHE A 547 -13.29 14.25 -19.51
C PHE A 547 -12.35 14.78 -20.60
N ASP A 548 -12.11 14.03 -21.66
CA ASP A 548 -11.21 14.46 -22.74
C ASP A 548 -11.90 15.39 -23.73
N SER A 549 -11.14 16.28 -24.35
CA SER A 549 -11.62 17.22 -25.38
C SER A 549 -12.20 16.55 -26.62
N THR A 550 -11.88 15.26 -26.84
CA THR A 550 -12.37 14.44 -27.95
C THR A 550 -13.62 13.63 -27.62
N ALA A 551 -14.24 13.87 -26.47
CA ALA A 551 -15.46 13.20 -26.03
C ALA A 551 -16.60 13.38 -27.05
N ASN A 552 -17.06 12.29 -27.65
CA ASN A 552 -18.03 12.31 -28.78
C ASN A 552 -19.04 11.16 -28.76
N GLY A 553 -19.13 10.42 -27.65
CA GLY A 553 -20.00 9.28 -27.49
C GLY A 553 -19.43 8.23 -26.55
N TYR A 554 -20.20 7.19 -26.29
CA TYR A 554 -19.75 6.11 -25.41
C TYR A 554 -19.42 4.83 -26.17
N LEU A 555 -18.70 3.94 -25.51
CA LEU A 555 -18.48 2.57 -25.93
C LEU A 555 -19.40 1.65 -25.10
N ARG A 556 -20.08 0.70 -25.75
CA ARG A 556 -20.81 -0.37 -25.05
C ARG A 556 -19.84 -1.38 -24.41
N GLY A 557 -20.23 -1.98 -23.34
CA GLY A 557 -19.44 -3.00 -22.63
C GLY A 557 -20.33 -4.07 -21.99
N GLU A 558 -19.76 -5.24 -21.75
CA GLU A 558 -20.39 -6.33 -21.03
C GLU A 558 -19.96 -6.38 -19.57
N GLY A 559 -20.72 -7.06 -18.77
CA GLY A 559 -20.32 -7.40 -17.40
C GLY A 559 -21.46 -7.64 -16.44
N THR A 560 -21.15 -8.41 -15.42
CA THR A 560 -22.02 -8.65 -14.29
C THR A 560 -21.24 -8.41 -13.02
N SER A 561 -21.82 -7.66 -12.11
CA SER A 561 -21.26 -7.42 -10.80
C SER A 561 -22.36 -7.36 -9.74
N GLY A 562 -21.97 -7.48 -8.47
CA GLY A 562 -22.94 -7.48 -7.40
C GLY A 562 -22.35 -7.27 -6.04
N MET A 563 -23.21 -7.03 -5.05
CA MET A 563 -22.84 -6.86 -3.65
C MET A 563 -23.92 -7.42 -2.71
N ILE A 564 -23.48 -7.76 -1.51
CA ILE A 564 -24.35 -8.09 -0.40
C ILE A 564 -24.50 -6.89 0.50
N LEU A 565 -25.74 -6.48 0.69
CA LEU A 565 -26.16 -5.43 1.60
C LEU A 565 -26.83 -6.03 2.84
N LYS A 566 -26.48 -5.53 4.02
CA LYS A 566 -27.06 -5.98 5.28
C LYS A 566 -27.26 -4.79 6.21
N TYR A 567 -28.38 -4.81 6.94
CA TYR A 567 -28.62 -3.86 8.02
C TYR A 567 -27.82 -4.27 9.29
N GLY A 568 -27.19 -3.33 9.95
CA GLY A 568 -26.43 -3.56 11.17
C GLY A 568 -25.80 -2.30 11.75
N ASP A 569 -25.07 -2.46 12.86
CA ASP A 569 -24.37 -1.38 13.56
C ASP A 569 -23.17 -0.89 12.74
N TYR A 570 -23.11 0.40 12.45
CA TYR A 570 -22.03 1.03 11.70
C TYR A 570 -20.64 0.84 12.32
N ALA A 571 -20.54 0.69 13.63
CA ALA A 571 -19.27 0.44 14.30
C ALA A 571 -18.59 -0.86 13.85
N GLN A 572 -19.36 -1.83 13.33
CA GLN A 572 -18.87 -3.11 12.83
C GLN A 572 -18.58 -3.13 11.33
N ALA A 573 -18.92 -2.03 10.62
CA ALA A 573 -18.81 -1.97 9.17
C ALA A 573 -17.41 -1.54 8.71
N SER A 574 -16.84 -2.24 7.74
CA SER A 574 -15.66 -1.77 6.99
C SER A 574 -16.06 -0.84 5.85
N THR A 575 -17.28 -1.03 5.32
CA THR A 575 -17.85 -0.23 4.23
C THR A 575 -19.35 -0.07 4.44
N ILE A 576 -19.82 1.14 4.33
CA ILE A 576 -21.22 1.52 4.58
C ILE A 576 -21.81 2.08 3.29
N TYR A 577 -22.98 1.60 2.90
CA TYR A 577 -23.83 2.22 1.89
C TYR A 577 -24.65 3.31 2.56
N ARG A 578 -24.05 4.51 2.65
CA ARG A 578 -24.50 5.57 3.56
C ARG A 578 -25.77 6.28 3.11
N ALA A 579 -25.89 6.52 1.81
CA ALA A 579 -27.05 7.19 1.24
C ALA A 579 -27.28 6.81 -0.21
N SER A 580 -28.51 6.93 -0.67
CA SER A 580 -28.84 6.85 -2.09
C SER A 580 -30.17 7.54 -2.38
N GLN A 581 -30.23 8.21 -3.52
CA GLN A 581 -31.42 8.88 -4.01
C GLN A 581 -31.62 8.57 -5.49
N VAL A 582 -32.89 8.46 -5.87
CA VAL A 582 -33.31 8.29 -7.26
C VAL A 582 -34.38 9.34 -7.56
N GLY A 583 -34.40 9.88 -8.77
CA GLY A 583 -35.35 10.87 -9.24
C GLY A 583 -35.42 10.89 -10.76
N GLN A 584 -36.13 11.88 -11.29
CA GLN A 584 -36.39 12.02 -12.71
C GLN A 584 -36.07 13.45 -13.17
N ASP A 585 -35.57 13.60 -14.41
CA ASP A 585 -35.26 14.88 -15.04
C ASP A 585 -36.51 15.79 -15.19
N GLY A 586 -37.70 15.20 -15.28
CA GLY A 586 -38.90 15.92 -15.61
C GLY A 586 -38.83 16.45 -17.03
N ARG A 587 -39.31 17.67 -17.26
CA ARG A 587 -39.28 18.30 -18.56
C ARG A 587 -37.89 18.88 -18.83
N SER A 588 -37.14 18.30 -19.76
CA SER A 588 -35.87 18.78 -20.27
C SER A 588 -35.97 19.24 -21.72
N ALA A 589 -34.88 19.62 -22.36
CA ALA A 589 -34.86 20.08 -23.76
C ALA A 589 -35.35 19.01 -24.76
N SER A 590 -35.07 17.73 -24.47
CA SER A 590 -35.62 16.57 -25.18
C SER A 590 -35.76 15.40 -24.20
N LEU A 591 -36.45 14.32 -24.57
CA LEU A 591 -36.60 13.13 -23.73
C LEU A 591 -35.29 12.54 -23.23
N THR A 592 -34.21 12.71 -24.01
CA THR A 592 -32.90 12.14 -23.75
C THR A 592 -31.85 13.19 -23.36
N ALA A 593 -32.21 14.48 -23.29
CA ALA A 593 -31.27 15.53 -22.89
C ALA A 593 -31.09 15.55 -21.37
N PRO A 594 -29.87 15.48 -20.86
CA PRO A 594 -29.62 15.52 -19.42
C PRO A 594 -30.03 16.86 -18.80
N ASN A 595 -30.48 16.81 -17.54
CA ASN A 595 -30.96 17.97 -16.79
C ASN A 595 -30.05 18.23 -15.57
N GLY A 596 -29.13 19.21 -15.68
CA GLY A 596 -28.20 19.58 -14.62
C GLY A 596 -28.87 19.93 -13.28
N PRO A 597 -29.89 20.78 -13.22
CA PRO A 597 -30.66 21.04 -11.99
C PRO A 597 -31.26 19.79 -11.33
N ALA A 598 -31.75 18.82 -12.08
CA ALA A 598 -32.28 17.58 -11.54
C ALA A 598 -31.13 16.70 -10.95
N GLN A 599 -29.97 16.68 -11.61
CA GLN A 599 -28.76 16.01 -11.07
C GLN A 599 -28.30 16.68 -9.77
N GLU A 600 -28.25 18.03 -9.73
CA GLU A 600 -27.91 18.78 -8.50
C GLU A 600 -28.85 18.46 -7.34
N GLU A 601 -30.16 18.37 -7.61
CA GLU A 601 -31.16 18.06 -6.60
C GLU A 601 -30.91 16.67 -5.99
N ILE A 602 -30.71 15.63 -6.81
CA ILE A 602 -30.52 14.27 -6.35
C ILE A 602 -29.24 14.12 -5.55
N ILE A 603 -28.13 14.71 -6.01
CA ILE A 603 -26.86 14.72 -5.30
C ILE A 603 -27.04 15.43 -3.95
N SER A 604 -27.71 16.60 -3.92
CA SER A 604 -27.95 17.34 -2.68
C SER A 604 -28.83 16.56 -1.70
N ARG A 605 -29.81 15.78 -2.20
CA ARG A 605 -30.65 14.91 -1.36
C ARG A 605 -29.83 13.77 -0.75
N ALA A 606 -28.97 13.14 -1.53
CA ALA A 606 -28.10 12.06 -1.04
C ALA A 606 -27.09 12.55 0.01
N ILE A 607 -26.47 13.70 -0.19
CA ILE A 607 -25.57 14.34 0.77
C ILE A 607 -26.32 14.67 2.08
N ARG A 608 -27.55 15.17 2.01
CA ARG A 608 -28.39 15.44 3.19
C ARG A 608 -28.77 14.14 3.92
N GLU A 609 -29.14 13.09 3.19
CA GLU A 609 -29.44 11.78 3.76
C GLU A 609 -28.21 11.21 4.48
N ALA A 610 -27.03 11.35 3.87
CA ALA A 610 -25.76 10.97 4.48
C ALA A 610 -25.36 11.83 5.70
N LYS A 611 -26.09 12.91 5.99
CA LYS A 611 -25.76 13.88 7.03
C LYS A 611 -24.30 14.37 6.93
N MET A 612 -23.86 14.65 5.71
CA MET A 612 -22.51 15.10 5.42
C MET A 612 -22.49 16.46 4.74
N THR A 613 -21.36 17.13 4.78
CA THR A 613 -21.10 18.35 4.04
C THR A 613 -20.40 18.03 2.70
N PRO A 614 -20.52 18.88 1.67
CA PRO A 614 -19.85 18.64 0.39
C PRO A 614 -18.33 18.38 0.50
N PRO A 615 -17.53 19.12 1.30
CA PRO A 615 -16.10 18.88 1.44
C PRO A 615 -15.70 17.51 2.01
N GLU A 616 -16.61 16.81 2.69
CA GLU A 616 -16.36 15.44 3.17
C GLU A 616 -16.37 14.40 2.06
N SER A 617 -16.72 14.79 0.81
CA SER A 617 -16.59 13.94 -0.37
C SER A 617 -15.10 13.77 -0.70
N THR A 618 -14.60 12.54 -0.72
CA THR A 618 -13.18 12.27 -1.01
C THR A 618 -12.97 11.98 -2.50
N CYS A 619 -13.79 11.09 -3.06
CA CYS A 619 -13.73 10.77 -4.48
C CYS A 619 -15.12 10.68 -5.10
N TRP A 620 -15.15 10.79 -6.43
CA TRP A 620 -16.38 10.79 -7.23
C TRP A 620 -16.21 9.90 -8.45
N GLU A 621 -16.96 8.84 -8.49
CA GLU A 621 -17.10 8.01 -9.67
C GLU A 621 -18.21 8.59 -10.54
N CYS A 622 -17.82 9.26 -11.61
CA CYS A 622 -18.73 9.93 -12.50
C CYS A 622 -19.54 8.94 -13.36
N HIS A 623 -20.73 9.35 -13.74
CA HIS A 623 -21.41 8.68 -14.84
C HIS A 623 -20.52 8.66 -16.08
N GLY A 624 -19.92 9.79 -16.43
CA GLY A 624 -18.73 9.90 -17.27
C GLY A 624 -18.73 9.02 -18.53
N THR A 625 -19.72 9.19 -19.40
CA THR A 625 -19.87 8.36 -20.60
C THR A 625 -18.98 8.79 -21.77
N GLY A 626 -18.28 9.92 -21.66
CA GLY A 626 -17.50 10.49 -22.76
C GLY A 626 -18.35 11.14 -23.84
N THR A 627 -19.54 11.63 -23.48
CA THR A 627 -20.42 12.34 -24.41
C THR A 627 -20.19 13.86 -24.34
N SER A 628 -20.27 14.52 -25.50
CA SER A 628 -20.00 15.96 -25.61
C SER A 628 -20.91 16.84 -24.74
N LEU A 629 -22.09 16.37 -24.38
CA LEU A 629 -23.08 17.11 -23.58
C LEU A 629 -23.14 16.56 -22.14
N GLY A 630 -23.08 15.25 -21.95
CA GLY A 630 -23.28 14.60 -20.65
C GLY A 630 -22.22 14.94 -19.62
N ASP A 631 -20.96 14.78 -19.98
CA ASP A 631 -19.84 15.04 -19.06
C ASP A 631 -19.81 16.51 -18.57
N PRO A 632 -19.95 17.55 -19.44
CA PRO A 632 -20.01 18.93 -18.98
C PRO A 632 -21.19 19.22 -18.03
N ILE A 633 -22.34 18.64 -18.27
CA ILE A 633 -23.54 18.86 -17.42
C ILE A 633 -23.34 18.20 -16.06
N GLU A 634 -22.81 16.98 -16.03
CA GLU A 634 -22.49 16.28 -14.79
C GLU A 634 -21.47 17.05 -13.95
N ILE A 635 -20.33 17.44 -14.54
CA ILE A 635 -19.29 18.19 -13.85
C ILE A 635 -19.81 19.54 -13.36
N GLY A 636 -20.65 20.22 -14.16
CA GLY A 636 -21.32 21.45 -13.77
C GLY A 636 -22.20 21.27 -12.52
N ALA A 637 -22.97 20.16 -12.44
CA ALA A 637 -23.82 19.85 -11.29
C ALA A 637 -22.95 19.55 -10.03
N VAL A 638 -21.91 18.73 -10.16
CA VAL A 638 -20.99 18.43 -9.07
C VAL A 638 -20.32 19.69 -8.56
N ARG A 639 -19.78 20.52 -9.46
CA ARG A 639 -19.13 21.79 -9.12
C ARG A 639 -20.06 22.71 -8.32
N LYS A 640 -21.29 22.89 -8.75
CA LYS A 640 -22.25 23.79 -8.06
C LYS A 640 -22.49 23.35 -6.62
N ILE A 641 -22.50 22.06 -6.34
CA ILE A 641 -22.67 21.51 -5.00
C ILE A 641 -21.40 21.67 -4.18
N GLN A 642 -20.26 21.29 -4.74
CA GLN A 642 -18.99 21.29 -4.04
C GLN A 642 -18.48 22.69 -3.69
N ARG A 643 -18.81 23.69 -4.50
CA ARG A 643 -18.47 25.11 -4.25
C ARG A 643 -19.25 25.79 -3.14
N LYS A 644 -20.29 25.18 -2.61
CA LYS A 644 -21.08 25.77 -1.52
C LYS A 644 -20.27 25.96 -0.23
N VAL A 645 -19.24 25.16 -0.04
CA VAL A 645 -18.33 25.22 1.10
C VAL A 645 -16.88 25.07 0.58
N PRO A 646 -15.92 25.88 1.06
CA PRO A 646 -14.51 25.71 0.70
C PRO A 646 -13.99 24.32 1.09
N ARG A 647 -13.11 23.76 0.26
CA ARG A 647 -12.45 22.47 0.49
C ARG A 647 -11.02 22.67 0.98
N SER A 648 -10.53 21.76 1.84
CA SER A 648 -9.12 21.66 2.21
C SER A 648 -8.34 20.72 1.29
N GLU A 649 -9.05 19.73 0.73
CA GLU A 649 -8.47 18.71 -0.15
C GLU A 649 -9.25 18.70 -1.48
N PRO A 650 -8.59 18.58 -2.63
CA PRO A 650 -9.28 18.49 -3.90
C PRO A 650 -10.15 17.23 -4.01
N LEU A 651 -11.24 17.32 -4.76
CA LEU A 651 -12.09 16.17 -5.04
C LEU A 651 -11.48 15.32 -6.16
N MET A 652 -11.22 14.05 -5.88
CA MET A 652 -10.73 13.09 -6.88
C MET A 652 -11.88 12.59 -7.75
N MET A 653 -11.77 12.75 -9.06
CA MET A 653 -12.82 12.40 -10.02
C MET A 653 -12.34 11.37 -11.02
N SER A 654 -13.13 10.31 -11.22
CA SER A 654 -12.79 9.22 -12.14
C SER A 654 -14.02 8.59 -12.78
N SER A 655 -13.82 7.74 -13.79
CA SER A 655 -14.87 6.90 -14.36
C SER A 655 -14.27 5.58 -14.87
N ASN A 656 -14.82 4.45 -14.42
CA ASN A 656 -14.44 3.11 -14.87
C ASN A 656 -14.78 2.83 -16.34
N LYS A 657 -15.65 3.64 -16.94
CA LYS A 657 -16.06 3.46 -18.33
C LYS A 657 -14.93 3.65 -19.33
N THR A 658 -13.88 4.37 -18.94
CA THR A 658 -12.67 4.49 -19.75
C THR A 658 -11.92 3.17 -19.91
N ASN A 659 -12.06 2.24 -18.96
CA ASN A 659 -11.40 0.93 -18.95
C ASN A 659 -12.26 -0.19 -19.57
N ILE A 660 -13.56 -0.22 -19.20
CA ILE A 660 -14.47 -1.33 -19.51
C ILE A 660 -15.68 -0.92 -20.36
N GLY A 661 -15.70 0.31 -20.87
CA GLY A 661 -16.86 0.81 -21.60
C GLY A 661 -18.08 1.01 -20.68
N HIS A 662 -19.22 1.29 -21.32
CA HIS A 662 -20.48 1.50 -20.62
C HIS A 662 -21.30 0.20 -20.59
N LEU A 663 -21.45 -0.38 -19.40
CA LEU A 663 -22.20 -1.62 -19.17
C LEU A 663 -23.73 -1.39 -19.08
N GLU A 664 -24.21 -0.32 -19.64
CA GLU A 664 -25.64 0.05 -19.70
C GLU A 664 -26.38 -0.27 -18.37
N GLY A 665 -27.30 -1.23 -18.33
CA GLY A 665 -28.04 -1.58 -17.11
C GLY A 665 -27.17 -2.04 -15.94
N GLY A 666 -26.01 -2.65 -16.22
CA GLY A 666 -25.03 -3.10 -15.24
C GLY A 666 -24.01 -2.04 -14.79
N ALA A 667 -23.93 -0.90 -15.50
CA ALA A 667 -22.84 0.08 -15.35
C ALA A 667 -22.72 0.66 -13.93
N ALA A 668 -23.84 1.00 -13.32
CA ALA A 668 -23.81 1.57 -11.98
C ALA A 668 -23.33 0.57 -10.93
N MET A 669 -23.61 -0.74 -11.08
CA MET A 669 -23.11 -1.75 -10.15
C MET A 669 -21.60 -1.92 -10.24
N ALA A 670 -21.04 -1.93 -11.45
CA ALA A 670 -19.59 -1.96 -11.63
C ALA A 670 -18.91 -0.72 -11.02
N ALA A 671 -19.51 0.47 -11.18
CA ALA A 671 -19.06 1.72 -10.55
C ALA A 671 -19.17 1.66 -9.01
N MET A 672 -20.25 1.10 -8.47
CA MET A 672 -20.42 0.91 -7.03
C MET A 672 -19.39 -0.05 -6.46
N VAL A 673 -19.11 -1.17 -7.14
CA VAL A 673 -18.04 -2.10 -6.72
C VAL A 673 -16.67 -1.41 -6.76
N LYS A 674 -16.35 -0.65 -7.83
CA LYS A 674 -15.14 0.18 -7.87
C LYS A 674 -15.06 1.11 -6.67
N SER A 675 -16.14 1.81 -6.34
CA SER A 675 -16.16 2.76 -5.22
C SER A 675 -16.02 2.07 -3.85
N VAL A 676 -16.56 0.87 -3.68
CA VAL A 676 -16.32 0.03 -2.51
C VAL A 676 -14.82 -0.31 -2.40
N LEU A 677 -14.21 -0.73 -3.50
CA LEU A 677 -12.77 -1.02 -3.56
C LEU A 677 -11.93 0.23 -3.28
N THR A 678 -12.32 1.37 -3.86
CA THR A 678 -11.68 2.68 -3.66
C THR A 678 -11.62 3.05 -2.17
N VAL A 679 -12.74 3.00 -1.45
CA VAL A 679 -12.75 3.35 -0.01
C VAL A 679 -12.06 2.27 0.85
N GLN A 680 -12.09 1.02 0.44
CA GLN A 680 -11.38 -0.07 1.14
C GLN A 680 -9.88 -0.06 0.94
N GLN A 681 -9.40 0.48 -0.18
CA GLN A 681 -7.98 0.62 -0.49
C GLN A 681 -7.45 2.01 -0.10
N GLY A 682 -8.32 2.99 0.09
CA GLY A 682 -7.95 4.38 0.34
C GLY A 682 -7.25 5.01 -0.87
N GLN A 683 -7.64 4.62 -2.07
CA GLN A 683 -7.03 5.07 -3.33
C GLN A 683 -8.10 5.29 -4.39
N CYS A 684 -8.00 6.42 -5.10
CA CYS A 684 -8.78 6.65 -6.31
C CYS A 684 -8.08 6.00 -7.51
N LEU A 685 -8.85 5.28 -8.32
CA LEU A 685 -8.34 4.57 -9.49
C LEU A 685 -8.51 5.45 -10.73
N ALA A 686 -7.51 5.42 -11.60
CA ALA A 686 -7.40 6.31 -12.76
C ALA A 686 -8.51 6.12 -13.81
N SER A 687 -8.75 7.20 -14.55
CA SER A 687 -9.44 7.18 -15.83
C SER A 687 -8.41 7.16 -16.96
N LEU A 688 -8.68 6.40 -18.01
CA LEU A 688 -7.83 6.34 -19.19
C LEU A 688 -8.21 7.42 -20.22
N HIS A 689 -7.34 7.60 -21.20
CA HIS A 689 -7.58 8.38 -22.43
C HIS A 689 -7.71 9.90 -22.25
N VAL A 690 -7.50 10.46 -21.06
CA VAL A 690 -7.49 11.89 -20.85
C VAL A 690 -6.15 12.45 -21.31
N ARG A 691 -6.12 13.10 -22.46
CA ARG A 691 -4.93 13.76 -23.03
C ARG A 691 -4.99 15.26 -22.87
N GLN A 692 -6.15 15.81 -23.08
CA GLN A 692 -6.45 17.22 -22.95
C GLN A 692 -7.84 17.37 -22.34
N LEU A 693 -7.91 18.06 -21.22
CA LEU A 693 -9.16 18.26 -20.53
C LEU A 693 -10.17 18.99 -21.42
N ASN A 694 -11.41 18.52 -21.43
CA ASN A 694 -12.47 19.11 -22.24
C ASN A 694 -12.73 20.57 -21.79
N PRO A 695 -12.58 21.57 -22.66
CA PRO A 695 -12.74 22.99 -22.31
C PRO A 695 -14.15 23.36 -21.87
N HIS A 696 -15.14 22.53 -22.14
CA HIS A 696 -16.53 22.72 -21.69
C HIS A 696 -16.77 22.20 -20.26
N LEU A 697 -15.79 21.51 -19.64
CA LEU A 697 -15.84 21.20 -18.23
C LEU A 697 -15.55 22.47 -17.44
N GLU A 698 -16.54 23.01 -16.77
CA GLU A 698 -16.40 24.24 -15.98
C GLU A 698 -15.61 23.96 -14.68
N HIS A 699 -14.30 23.69 -14.79
CA HIS A 699 -13.44 23.27 -13.67
C HIS A 699 -12.62 24.41 -13.04
N THR A 700 -12.45 25.56 -13.69
CA THR A 700 -11.50 26.63 -13.34
C THR A 700 -11.64 27.25 -11.95
N ILE A 701 -12.73 27.01 -11.23
CA ILE A 701 -12.98 27.49 -9.86
C ILE A 701 -13.51 26.36 -8.99
N PHE A 702 -13.01 25.19 -9.20
CA PHE A 702 -13.44 23.98 -8.57
C PHE A 702 -12.21 23.11 -8.25
N ASP A 703 -11.92 22.92 -6.97
CA ASP A 703 -10.79 22.12 -6.51
C ASP A 703 -11.06 20.64 -6.74
N ALA A 704 -10.69 20.16 -7.91
CA ALA A 704 -10.87 18.77 -8.31
C ALA A 704 -9.69 18.29 -9.16
N PHE A 705 -9.31 17.03 -8.95
CA PHE A 705 -8.42 16.26 -9.82
C PHE A 705 -9.22 15.31 -10.70
N PHE A 706 -8.96 15.35 -12.00
CA PHE A 706 -9.43 14.35 -12.95
C PHE A 706 -8.32 13.28 -13.03
N GLU A 707 -8.52 12.20 -12.31
CA GLU A 707 -7.47 11.20 -12.09
C GLU A 707 -7.04 10.52 -13.38
N THR A 708 -5.80 10.70 -13.78
CA THR A 708 -5.15 10.02 -14.91
C THR A 708 -4.19 8.94 -14.46
N GLU A 709 -3.90 8.92 -13.18
CA GLU A 709 -3.12 7.89 -12.50
C GLU A 709 -3.72 7.59 -11.12
N ARG A 710 -3.14 6.65 -10.42
CA ARG A 710 -3.65 6.23 -9.11
C ARG A 710 -3.24 7.23 -8.04
N SER A 711 -4.18 7.78 -7.33
CA SER A 711 -3.95 8.70 -6.20
C SER A 711 -4.45 8.14 -4.88
N SER A 712 -3.68 8.31 -3.82
CA SER A 712 -4.06 7.89 -2.48
C SER A 712 -4.90 8.95 -1.78
N PHE A 713 -5.82 8.51 -0.92
CA PHE A 713 -6.54 9.42 -0.04
C PHE A 713 -5.58 10.07 0.97
N ALA A 714 -5.83 11.34 1.28
CA ALA A 714 -5.11 12.03 2.35
C ALA A 714 -5.39 11.41 3.74
N ALA A 715 -6.48 10.66 3.91
CA ALA A 715 -6.92 10.08 5.17
C ALA A 715 -7.24 8.57 5.05
N GLU A 716 -7.25 7.85 6.19
CA GLU A 716 -7.62 6.43 6.22
C GLU A 716 -9.07 6.15 5.82
N ARG A 717 -9.92 7.14 5.97
CA ARG A 717 -11.36 7.06 5.77
C ARG A 717 -11.78 8.05 4.72
N GLY A 718 -12.76 7.69 3.92
CA GLY A 718 -13.25 8.56 2.88
C GLY A 718 -14.67 8.23 2.45
N HIS A 719 -15.25 9.16 1.72
CA HIS A 719 -16.51 8.98 1.03
C HIS A 719 -16.28 8.87 -0.47
N ALA A 720 -16.77 7.79 -1.07
CA ALA A 720 -16.90 7.66 -2.52
C ALA A 720 -18.34 7.95 -2.92
N GLN A 721 -18.53 8.88 -3.84
CA GLN A 721 -19.83 9.21 -4.43
C GLN A 721 -19.93 8.67 -5.85
N ILE A 722 -21.12 8.28 -6.25
CA ILE A 722 -21.37 7.71 -7.56
C ILE A 722 -22.62 8.35 -8.16
N SER A 723 -22.48 8.79 -9.39
CA SER A 723 -23.62 9.22 -10.20
C SER A 723 -23.90 8.22 -11.31
N SER A 724 -25.16 7.98 -11.58
CA SER A 724 -25.60 7.23 -12.75
C SER A 724 -26.90 7.80 -13.30
N PHE A 725 -26.84 8.25 -14.55
CA PHE A 725 -27.94 8.97 -15.20
C PHE A 725 -28.45 8.16 -16.38
N GLY A 726 -29.71 7.75 -16.31
CA GLY A 726 -30.37 7.02 -17.39
C GLY A 726 -30.76 7.97 -18.54
N PHE A 727 -30.53 7.57 -19.78
CA PHE A 727 -30.81 8.37 -20.94
C PHE A 727 -32.32 8.75 -21.09
N GLY A 728 -33.19 8.02 -20.41
CA GLY A 728 -34.65 8.36 -20.28
C GLY A 728 -34.97 9.30 -19.11
N GLY A 729 -33.93 9.88 -18.46
CA GLY A 729 -34.05 10.86 -17.41
C GLY A 729 -34.17 10.31 -15.99
N THR A 730 -34.11 9.01 -15.76
CA THR A 730 -34.05 8.48 -14.39
C THR A 730 -32.61 8.57 -13.87
N ASN A 731 -32.42 9.45 -12.89
CA ASN A 731 -31.14 9.75 -12.29
C ASN A 731 -30.99 9.08 -10.93
N GLY A 732 -29.79 8.53 -10.66
CA GLY A 732 -29.43 7.96 -9.38
C GLY A 732 -28.11 8.52 -8.86
N HIS A 733 -28.04 8.68 -7.55
CA HIS A 733 -26.82 9.04 -6.85
C HIS A 733 -26.70 8.29 -5.53
N CYS A 734 -25.50 7.81 -5.18
CA CYS A 734 -25.27 7.16 -3.89
C CYS A 734 -23.92 7.50 -3.30
N VAL A 735 -23.79 7.26 -2.00
CA VAL A 735 -22.62 7.57 -1.19
C VAL A 735 -22.19 6.34 -0.41
N PHE A 736 -20.94 5.97 -0.57
CA PHE A 736 -20.25 4.97 0.27
C PHE A 736 -19.29 5.67 1.23
N TRP A 737 -19.21 5.16 2.44
CA TRP A 737 -18.16 5.46 3.38
C TRP A 737 -17.34 4.19 3.61
N GLY A 738 -16.04 4.34 3.78
CA GLY A 738 -15.20 3.21 4.12
C GLY A 738 -13.90 3.61 4.78
N LYS A 739 -13.27 2.60 5.38
CA LYS A 739 -11.95 2.71 5.99
C LYS A 739 -10.96 1.87 5.20
N SER A 740 -9.81 2.47 4.88
CA SER A 740 -8.75 1.79 4.16
C SER A 740 -8.29 0.53 4.87
N ARG A 741 -8.26 -0.56 4.10
CA ARG A 741 -7.69 -1.85 4.54
C ARG A 741 -6.16 -1.90 4.39
N GLN A 742 -5.53 -0.92 3.75
CA GLN A 742 -4.07 -0.89 3.56
C GLN A 742 -3.30 -0.89 4.88
N LYS A 743 -3.95 -0.48 5.97
CA LYS A 743 -3.43 -0.62 7.33
C LYS A 743 -3.89 -1.88 8.07
N GLN A 744 -4.65 -2.75 7.44
CA GLN A 744 -4.80 -4.10 7.98
C GLN A 744 -3.49 -4.83 7.66
N ASP A 745 -2.80 -5.16 8.73
CA ASP A 745 -1.57 -5.93 8.75
C ASP A 745 -1.64 -7.05 7.71
N VAL A 746 -0.77 -7.00 6.68
CA VAL A 746 -0.67 -8.05 5.66
C VAL A 746 -0.39 -9.39 6.33
N GLN A 747 0.32 -9.39 7.47
CA GLN A 747 0.45 -10.55 8.34
C GLN A 747 -0.90 -10.96 8.93
N ALA A 748 -1.74 -10.03 9.38
CA ALA A 748 -3.08 -10.37 9.88
C ALA A 748 -4.00 -10.88 8.77
N LEU A 749 -3.86 -10.36 7.54
CA LEU A 749 -4.56 -10.89 6.36
C LEU A 749 -4.02 -12.27 5.94
N LEU A 750 -2.70 -12.46 5.95
CA LEU A 750 -2.05 -13.75 5.72
C LEU A 750 -2.40 -14.74 6.83
N LEU A 751 -2.39 -14.31 8.08
CA LEU A 751 -2.77 -15.12 9.22
C LEU A 751 -4.27 -15.46 9.20
N ARG A 752 -5.13 -14.53 8.78
CA ARG A 752 -6.56 -14.80 8.52
C ARG A 752 -6.73 -15.77 7.35
N ARG A 753 -5.92 -15.67 6.31
CA ARG A 753 -5.95 -16.59 5.17
C ARG A 753 -5.41 -17.96 5.56
N ILE A 754 -4.32 -17.99 6.33
CA ILE A 754 -3.74 -19.21 6.90
C ILE A 754 -4.68 -19.83 7.95
N ALA A 755 -5.32 -19.03 8.80
CA ALA A 755 -6.33 -19.49 9.74
C ALA A 755 -7.58 -20.01 9.03
N ARG A 756 -7.99 -19.43 7.91
CA ARG A 756 -9.05 -19.96 7.03
C ARG A 756 -8.66 -21.28 6.34
N MET A 757 -7.38 -21.52 6.17
CA MET A 757 -6.81 -22.79 5.67
C MET A 757 -6.49 -23.78 6.81
N SER A 758 -6.70 -23.37 8.07
CA SER A 758 -6.47 -24.20 9.24
C SER A 758 -7.56 -25.30 9.34
N PRO A 759 -7.19 -26.52 9.71
CA PRO A 759 -8.15 -27.61 9.96
C PRO A 759 -9.25 -27.26 10.97
N ALA A 760 -9.04 -26.20 11.77
CA ALA A 760 -9.98 -25.72 12.78
C ALA A 760 -11.27 -25.10 12.23
N GLU A 761 -11.40 -24.87 10.94
CA GLU A 761 -12.59 -24.28 10.30
C GLU A 761 -13.47 -25.31 9.59
N ILE A 762 -13.24 -26.59 9.81
CA ILE A 762 -13.96 -27.65 9.10
C ILE A 762 -15.20 -28.06 9.89
N ARG A 763 -16.37 -27.83 9.34
CA ARG A 763 -17.62 -28.40 9.81
C ARG A 763 -17.87 -29.71 9.06
N VAL A 764 -17.89 -30.83 9.79
CA VAL A 764 -18.14 -32.13 9.21
C VAL A 764 -19.64 -32.37 9.14
N ILE A 765 -20.18 -32.47 7.92
CA ILE A 765 -21.54 -32.88 7.65
C ILE A 765 -21.48 -34.25 6.94
N GLY A 766 -21.78 -35.34 7.68
CA GLY A 766 -21.70 -36.67 7.14
C GLY A 766 -20.44 -37.44 7.53
N ASN A 767 -20.47 -38.76 7.28
CA ASN A 767 -19.38 -39.68 7.64
C ASN A 767 -18.28 -39.77 6.56
N ASP A 768 -18.51 -39.22 5.37
CA ASP A 768 -17.54 -39.22 4.28
C ASP A 768 -16.85 -37.85 4.23
N PRO A 769 -15.50 -37.78 4.27
CA PRO A 769 -14.78 -36.54 4.11
C PRO A 769 -15.12 -35.73 2.84
N LYS A 770 -15.68 -36.34 1.83
CA LYS A 770 -16.15 -35.64 0.61
C LYS A 770 -17.39 -34.78 0.82
N ASP A 771 -18.11 -35.01 1.91
CA ASP A 771 -19.33 -34.27 2.25
C ASP A 771 -19.07 -33.13 3.24
N TRP A 772 -17.80 -32.87 3.59
CA TRP A 772 -17.46 -31.88 4.59
C TRP A 772 -17.37 -30.47 3.97
N GLU A 773 -18.00 -29.51 4.62
CA GLU A 773 -17.95 -28.10 4.28
C GLU A 773 -17.35 -27.31 5.46
N ALA A 774 -16.52 -26.29 5.14
CA ALA A 774 -15.95 -25.41 6.14
C ALA A 774 -16.99 -24.40 6.66
N ASP A 775 -17.06 -24.21 7.97
CA ASP A 775 -17.90 -23.21 8.63
C ASP A 775 -17.08 -22.49 9.72
N LEU A 776 -17.48 -21.28 10.08
CA LEU A 776 -16.81 -20.52 11.14
C LEU A 776 -17.34 -20.97 12.52
N PRO A 777 -16.48 -21.00 13.55
CA PRO A 777 -16.87 -21.43 14.89
C PRO A 777 -17.91 -20.51 15.55
N GLU A 778 -17.94 -19.24 15.19
CA GLU A 778 -18.95 -18.27 15.63
C GLU A 778 -19.10 -17.12 14.62
N LYS A 779 -20.16 -16.31 14.78
CA LYS A 779 -20.48 -15.24 13.82
C LYS A 779 -19.37 -14.19 13.62
N ASN A 780 -18.58 -13.92 14.66
CA ASN A 780 -17.50 -12.92 14.62
C ASN A 780 -16.30 -13.38 15.47
N PRO A 781 -15.52 -14.39 15.05
CA PRO A 781 -14.32 -14.77 15.77
C PRO A 781 -13.29 -13.63 15.74
N LEU A 782 -12.72 -13.29 16.87
CA LEU A 782 -11.66 -12.31 16.96
C LEU A 782 -10.31 -12.96 16.62
N PRO A 783 -9.41 -12.25 15.92
CA PRO A 783 -8.04 -12.75 15.70
C PRO A 783 -7.35 -13.00 17.04
N GLY A 784 -6.93 -14.27 17.27
CA GLY A 784 -6.29 -14.69 18.52
C GLY A 784 -7.19 -15.52 19.43
N ASP A 785 -8.49 -15.67 19.10
CA ASP A 785 -9.35 -16.63 19.73
C ASP A 785 -8.89 -18.06 19.41
N VAL A 786 -8.91 -18.92 20.42
CA VAL A 786 -8.53 -20.33 20.29
C VAL A 786 -9.73 -21.21 20.51
N TYR A 787 -10.02 -22.05 19.52
CA TYR A 787 -11.15 -22.99 19.54
C TYR A 787 -10.65 -24.43 19.56
N SER A 788 -11.37 -25.28 20.28
CA SER A 788 -11.21 -26.73 20.22
C SER A 788 -12.40 -27.34 19.48
N ILE A 789 -12.11 -28.29 18.62
CA ILE A 789 -13.14 -29.09 17.94
C ILE A 789 -13.43 -30.31 18.78
N VAL A 790 -14.67 -30.46 19.17
CA VAL A 790 -15.14 -31.63 19.90
C VAL A 790 -16.03 -32.47 18.97
N LEU A 791 -15.53 -33.65 18.59
CA LEU A 791 -16.31 -34.66 17.88
C LEU A 791 -17.25 -35.35 18.84
N ARG A 792 -18.55 -35.33 18.53
CA ARG A 792 -19.59 -36.07 19.22
C ARG A 792 -20.25 -37.05 18.25
N PRO A 793 -19.68 -38.26 18.03
CA PRO A 793 -20.22 -39.21 17.07
C PRO A 793 -21.60 -39.73 17.45
N GLU A 794 -22.00 -39.57 18.71
CA GLU A 794 -23.23 -40.11 19.30
C GLU A 794 -24.42 -39.16 19.07
N ASP A 795 -24.23 -37.96 18.57
CA ASP A 795 -25.30 -36.99 18.33
C ASP A 795 -25.31 -36.56 16.83
N PRO A 796 -25.78 -37.45 15.94
CA PRO A 796 -25.65 -37.22 14.50
C PRO A 796 -26.69 -36.24 13.94
N ILE A 797 -27.63 -35.73 14.75
CA ILE A 797 -28.77 -34.98 14.21
C ILE A 797 -28.57 -33.46 14.33
N ASP A 798 -27.94 -32.94 15.41
CA ASP A 798 -27.88 -31.50 15.62
C ASP A 798 -26.50 -30.86 15.48
N GLU A 799 -25.43 -31.43 15.97
CA GLU A 799 -24.06 -30.92 15.79
C GLU A 799 -23.02 -32.01 16.10
N PRO A 800 -22.66 -32.88 15.13
CA PRO A 800 -21.65 -33.93 15.36
C PRO A 800 -20.26 -33.36 15.65
N ILE A 801 -20.06 -32.11 15.31
CA ILE A 801 -18.84 -31.35 15.62
C ILE A 801 -19.25 -30.05 16.28
N LYS A 802 -18.70 -29.81 17.46
CA LYS A 802 -18.91 -28.58 18.20
C LYS A 802 -17.60 -27.83 18.37
N TRP A 803 -17.63 -26.56 18.02
CA TRP A 803 -16.58 -25.63 18.36
C TRP A 803 -16.71 -25.19 19.81
N VAL A 804 -15.68 -25.40 20.60
CA VAL A 804 -15.63 -24.93 21.98
C VAL A 804 -14.54 -23.90 22.06
N LYS A 805 -14.87 -22.63 22.34
CA LYS A 805 -13.89 -21.59 22.58
C LYS A 805 -13.11 -21.93 23.85
N VAL A 806 -11.82 -22.15 23.70
CA VAL A 806 -10.91 -22.55 24.78
C VAL A 806 -10.29 -21.30 25.42
N ARG A 807 -10.09 -20.24 24.64
CA ARG A 807 -9.44 -19.02 25.10
C ARG A 807 -9.90 -17.81 24.28
N ASP A 808 -10.09 -16.68 24.96
CA ASP A 808 -10.45 -15.40 24.36
C ASP A 808 -9.19 -14.61 24.01
N ALA A 809 -9.20 -13.91 22.86
CA ALA A 809 -8.11 -13.05 22.41
C ALA A 809 -7.73 -11.92 23.39
N SER A 810 -8.66 -11.58 24.31
CA SER A 810 -8.46 -10.52 25.31
C SER A 810 -7.64 -10.95 26.54
N GLU A 811 -7.43 -12.26 26.74
CA GLU A 811 -6.91 -12.79 28.03
C GLU A 811 -5.38 -12.76 28.17
N GLN A 812 -4.59 -12.49 27.13
CA GLN A 812 -3.13 -12.35 27.27
C GLN A 812 -2.53 -11.29 26.35
N ARG A 813 -2.04 -10.22 26.95
CA ARG A 813 -1.00 -9.38 26.37
C ARG A 813 0.34 -9.98 26.78
N GLU A 814 1.06 -10.62 25.85
CA GLU A 814 2.48 -10.95 26.07
C GLU A 814 3.27 -9.64 26.14
N SER A 815 4.15 -9.53 27.14
CA SER A 815 5.05 -8.40 27.26
C SER A 815 6.06 -8.45 26.11
N LEU A 816 6.40 -7.31 25.54
CA LEU A 816 7.43 -7.13 24.50
C LEU A 816 8.85 -7.56 24.96
N THR A 817 9.00 -7.99 26.19
CA THR A 817 10.27 -8.39 26.85
C THR A 817 10.47 -9.90 26.94
N ASP A 818 9.55 -10.72 26.45
CA ASP A 818 9.69 -12.17 26.54
C ASP A 818 10.77 -12.68 25.58
N PHE A 819 11.67 -13.49 26.10
CA PHE A 819 12.64 -14.26 25.33
C PHE A 819 12.44 -15.76 25.51
N TYR A 820 12.98 -16.55 24.64
CA TYR A 820 12.82 -18.00 24.68
C TYR A 820 14.16 -18.69 24.63
N THR A 821 14.27 -19.78 25.37
CA THR A 821 15.45 -20.65 25.34
C THR A 821 15.06 -22.04 24.86
N VAL A 822 16.00 -22.76 24.28
CA VAL A 822 15.86 -24.15 23.86
C VAL A 822 16.82 -25.01 24.67
N THR A 823 16.32 -26.18 25.07
CA THR A 823 17.11 -27.21 25.77
C THR A 823 16.90 -28.54 25.06
N GLY A 824 17.99 -29.34 24.90
CA GLY A 824 17.87 -30.56 24.15
C GLY A 824 19.13 -31.44 24.18
N SER A 825 19.08 -32.53 23.43
CA SER A 825 20.21 -33.50 23.33
C SER A 825 21.50 -32.90 22.75
N PHE A 826 21.37 -31.84 21.94
CA PHE A 826 22.50 -31.17 21.30
C PHE A 826 23.40 -30.36 22.28
N ASN A 827 22.84 -29.88 23.38
CA ASN A 827 23.51 -29.06 24.39
C ASN A 827 23.52 -29.71 25.79
N SER A 828 23.34 -31.02 25.87
CA SER A 828 23.28 -31.79 27.14
C SER A 828 22.16 -31.26 28.07
N TRP A 829 21.04 -30.81 27.49
CA TRP A 829 19.88 -30.24 28.19
C TRP A 829 20.16 -28.94 28.97
N GLN A 830 21.22 -28.22 28.59
CA GLN A 830 21.46 -26.87 29.05
C GLN A 830 20.54 -25.90 28.25
N GLN A 831 20.51 -24.65 28.67
CA GLN A 831 19.63 -23.66 28.03
C GLN A 831 20.46 -22.77 27.09
N ASP A 832 20.02 -22.69 25.82
CA ASP A 832 20.53 -21.75 24.83
C ASP A 832 19.44 -20.79 24.39
N THR A 833 19.77 -19.51 24.31
CA THR A 833 18.80 -18.48 23.94
C THR A 833 18.58 -18.45 22.42
N LEU A 834 17.31 -18.45 22.00
CA LEU A 834 16.97 -18.28 20.59
C LEU A 834 17.15 -16.82 20.17
N ALA A 835 17.68 -16.63 18.96
CA ALA A 835 17.75 -15.30 18.36
C ALA A 835 16.36 -14.81 17.93
N PRO A 836 15.97 -13.60 18.32
CA PRO A 836 14.73 -13.00 17.85
C PRO A 836 14.86 -12.63 16.36
N GLY A 837 13.81 -12.94 15.60
CA GLY A 837 13.65 -12.56 14.20
C GLY A 837 12.51 -11.56 14.02
N ALA A 838 11.59 -11.83 13.08
CA ALA A 838 10.34 -11.07 12.98
C ALA A 838 9.53 -11.16 14.29
N PRO A 839 8.66 -10.21 14.60
CA PRO A 839 7.84 -10.24 15.81
C PRO A 839 7.15 -11.59 16.03
N GLY A 840 7.40 -12.19 17.18
CA GLY A 840 6.91 -13.54 17.51
C GLY A 840 7.65 -14.70 16.85
N HIS A 841 8.74 -14.47 16.13
CA HIS A 841 9.56 -15.51 15.53
C HIS A 841 10.93 -15.57 16.21
N PHE A 842 11.27 -16.73 16.74
CA PHE A 842 12.55 -17.02 17.40
C PHE A 842 13.20 -18.21 16.73
N SER A 843 14.50 -18.15 16.48
CA SER A 843 15.20 -19.25 15.81
C SER A 843 16.60 -19.48 16.33
N MET A 844 17.09 -20.70 16.16
CA MET A 844 18.46 -21.09 16.47
C MET A 844 18.93 -22.20 15.54
N VAL A 845 20.20 -22.21 15.18
CA VAL A 845 20.82 -23.29 14.43
C VAL A 845 21.58 -24.18 15.40
N VAL A 846 21.28 -25.48 15.38
CA VAL A 846 21.89 -26.47 16.28
C VAL A 846 22.54 -27.59 15.47
N PHE A 847 23.57 -28.23 16.05
CA PHE A 847 24.19 -29.41 15.45
C PHE A 847 23.48 -30.68 15.93
N VAL A 848 23.23 -31.58 14.99
CA VAL A 848 22.65 -32.89 15.32
C VAL A 848 23.70 -33.73 16.07
N PRO A 849 23.32 -34.32 17.23
CA PRO A 849 24.22 -35.22 17.99
C PRO A 849 24.72 -36.38 17.17
N SER A 850 25.80 -37.05 17.68
CA SER A 850 26.49 -38.16 17.01
C SER A 850 25.63 -39.40 16.78
N ASP A 851 24.54 -39.56 17.54
CA ASP A 851 23.52 -40.61 17.37
C ASP A 851 22.47 -40.33 16.28
N GLY A 852 22.56 -39.16 15.65
CA GLY A 852 21.63 -38.73 14.60
C GLY A 852 20.23 -38.39 15.07
N VAL A 853 20.03 -38.23 16.38
CA VAL A 853 18.72 -37.89 16.97
C VAL A 853 18.80 -36.60 17.76
N LEU A 854 18.08 -35.60 17.30
CA LEU A 854 17.95 -34.28 17.93
C LEU A 854 16.63 -34.22 18.73
N GLU A 855 16.74 -34.21 20.07
CA GLU A 855 15.59 -34.04 20.96
C GLU A 855 15.64 -32.66 21.62
N PHE A 856 14.50 -31.93 21.66
CA PHE A 856 14.47 -30.57 22.20
C PHE A 856 13.10 -30.15 22.71
N ARG A 857 13.08 -29.12 23.55
CA ARG A 857 11.89 -28.40 24.03
C ARG A 857 12.27 -26.94 24.31
N PHE A 858 11.29 -26.08 24.48
CA PHE A 858 11.52 -24.63 24.71
C PHE A 858 11.11 -24.24 26.13
N LEU A 859 11.69 -23.12 26.58
CA LEU A 859 11.38 -22.51 27.87
C LEU A 859 11.13 -21.02 27.64
N LYS A 860 10.07 -20.49 28.25
CA LYS A 860 9.79 -19.05 28.20
C LYS A 860 10.61 -18.35 29.29
N ASN A 861 11.31 -17.26 28.92
CA ASN A 861 12.16 -16.45 29.81
C ASN A 861 13.24 -17.25 30.57
N GLY A 862 13.70 -18.36 29.99
CA GLY A 862 14.68 -19.23 30.66
C GLY A 862 14.16 -19.92 31.93
N ASN A 863 12.85 -19.88 32.19
CA ASN A 863 12.26 -20.40 33.41
C ASN A 863 11.84 -21.87 33.24
N GLU A 864 12.41 -22.77 34.04
CA GLU A 864 12.10 -24.19 34.00
C GLU A 864 10.67 -24.56 34.42
N GLN A 865 9.93 -23.60 35.01
CA GLN A 865 8.51 -23.76 35.31
C GLN A 865 7.62 -23.35 34.14
N LEU A 866 8.17 -22.75 33.09
CA LEU A 866 7.44 -22.27 31.92
C LEU A 866 7.87 -23.03 30.65
N VAL A 867 7.65 -24.35 30.66
CA VAL A 867 8.06 -25.26 29.59
C VAL A 867 7.03 -25.26 28.45
N LEU A 868 7.52 -25.22 27.22
CA LEU A 868 6.76 -25.46 25.99
C LEU A 868 7.20 -26.81 25.40
N ALA A 869 6.27 -27.71 25.24
CA ALA A 869 6.55 -29.06 24.78
C ALA A 869 5.39 -29.63 23.95
N PRO A 870 5.63 -30.64 23.11
CA PRO A 870 4.54 -31.29 22.36
C PRO A 870 3.65 -32.12 23.28
N GLU A 871 2.42 -32.35 22.86
CA GLU A 871 1.46 -33.18 23.61
C GLU A 871 1.96 -34.65 23.76
N LYS A 872 2.60 -35.18 22.74
CA LYS A 872 3.19 -36.54 22.75
C LYS A 872 4.71 -36.47 22.90
N ASP A 873 5.26 -37.34 23.71
CA ASP A 873 6.70 -37.44 23.85
C ASP A 873 7.37 -37.92 22.55
N LYS A 874 8.57 -37.40 22.27
CA LYS A 874 9.35 -37.70 21.05
C LYS A 874 8.58 -37.43 19.76
N CYS A 875 7.86 -36.32 19.74
CA CYS A 875 7.01 -35.93 18.63
C CYS A 875 7.86 -35.58 17.39
N THR A 876 7.51 -36.16 16.24
CA THR A 876 8.18 -35.91 14.96
C THR A 876 7.39 -34.99 14.03
N GLU A 877 6.25 -34.51 14.47
CA GLU A 877 5.35 -33.67 13.68
C GLU A 877 5.59 -32.17 13.98
N LYS A 878 5.85 -31.36 12.93
CA LYS A 878 6.11 -29.93 13.04
C LYS A 878 4.88 -29.10 13.47
N LEU A 879 3.71 -29.57 13.17
CA LEU A 879 2.43 -28.89 13.50
C LEU A 879 1.74 -29.50 14.72
N ALA A 880 2.48 -30.31 15.50
CA ALA A 880 1.92 -30.88 16.72
C ALA A 880 1.49 -29.78 17.69
N ARG A 881 0.42 -30.03 18.41
CA ARG A 881 -0.06 -29.13 19.45
C ARG A 881 1.03 -28.89 20.49
N VAL A 882 1.35 -27.63 20.72
CA VAL A 882 2.30 -27.19 21.74
C VAL A 882 1.56 -26.96 23.04
N LEU A 883 1.98 -27.65 24.09
CA LEU A 883 1.47 -27.45 25.46
C LEU A 883 2.36 -26.44 26.19
N GLY A 884 1.77 -25.68 27.08
CA GLY A 884 2.45 -24.70 27.92
C GLY A 884 2.25 -23.24 27.45
N PRO A 885 2.98 -22.30 28.06
CA PRO A 885 4.05 -22.50 29.05
C PRO A 885 3.50 -22.93 30.42
N GLN A 886 3.94 -24.11 30.92
CA GLN A 886 3.52 -24.65 32.23
C GLN A 886 4.59 -25.56 32.83
N GLU A 887 4.55 -25.75 34.13
CA GLU A 887 5.46 -26.61 34.86
C GLU A 887 5.16 -28.11 34.62
N GLY A 888 6.21 -28.94 34.67
CA GLY A 888 6.08 -30.40 34.67
C GLY A 888 5.97 -31.08 33.32
N LEU A 889 6.03 -30.35 32.21
CA LEU A 889 6.10 -30.95 30.87
C LEU A 889 7.45 -31.59 30.64
N ARG A 890 7.46 -32.90 30.34
CA ARG A 890 8.67 -33.71 30.09
C ARG A 890 8.82 -34.14 28.64
N SER A 891 7.76 -34.04 27.84
CA SER A 891 7.78 -34.39 26.42
C SER A 891 8.74 -33.50 25.62
N CYS A 892 9.22 -34.02 24.50
CA CYS A 892 10.15 -33.31 23.60
C CYS A 892 9.79 -33.59 22.13
N TRP A 893 10.22 -32.68 21.23
CA TRP A 893 10.27 -33.00 19.81
C TRP A 893 11.50 -33.85 19.52
N SER A 894 11.41 -34.70 18.51
CA SER A 894 12.49 -35.57 18.08
C SER A 894 12.66 -35.51 16.57
N VAL A 895 13.86 -35.14 16.12
CA VAL A 895 14.22 -34.99 14.71
C VAL A 895 15.34 -35.93 14.36
N LYS A 896 15.16 -36.73 13.31
CA LYS A 896 16.22 -37.60 12.77
C LYS A 896 16.92 -36.89 11.61
N ALA A 897 18.23 -36.70 11.70
CA ALA A 897 19.03 -36.10 10.67
C ALA A 897 20.46 -36.66 10.68
N ALA A 898 21.24 -36.34 9.66
CA ALA A 898 22.65 -36.85 9.61
C ALA A 898 23.46 -36.31 10.81
N PRO A 899 24.26 -37.15 11.48
CA PRO A 899 25.14 -36.70 12.56
C PRO A 899 25.98 -35.49 12.14
N SER A 900 26.13 -34.52 13.04
CA SER A 900 26.88 -33.27 12.82
C SER A 900 26.31 -32.36 11.70
N SER A 901 25.18 -32.67 11.12
CA SER A 901 24.46 -31.72 10.25
C SER A 901 23.83 -30.58 11.05
N CYS A 902 23.56 -29.48 10.40
CA CYS A 902 22.89 -28.32 11.00
C CYS A 902 21.37 -28.40 10.79
N VAL A 903 20.63 -28.12 11.85
CA VAL A 903 19.19 -27.99 11.83
C VAL A 903 18.81 -26.62 12.41
N ARG A 904 18.01 -25.85 11.70
CA ARG A 904 17.42 -24.62 12.23
C ARG A 904 16.15 -25.00 12.99
N LEU A 905 16.11 -24.66 14.26
CA LEU A 905 14.91 -24.76 15.10
C LEU A 905 14.20 -23.39 15.10
N GLU A 906 12.90 -23.41 14.97
CA GLU A 906 12.07 -22.20 14.92
C GLU A 906 10.89 -22.33 15.89
N LEU A 907 10.70 -21.31 16.70
CA LEU A 907 9.57 -21.14 17.58
C LEU A 907 8.76 -19.92 17.10
N LEU A 908 7.51 -20.14 16.78
CA LEU A 908 6.54 -19.12 16.41
C LEU A 908 5.63 -18.88 17.61
N CYS A 909 5.62 -17.63 18.09
CA CYS A 909 4.78 -17.17 19.18
C CYS A 909 3.67 -16.30 18.58
N LEU A 910 2.49 -16.83 18.39
CA LEU A 910 1.33 -16.13 17.87
C LEU A 910 0.38 -15.86 19.02
N ARG A 911 0.28 -14.65 19.47
CA ARG A 911 -0.53 -14.09 20.57
C ARG A 911 -0.97 -15.03 21.71
N ASN A 912 -1.36 -16.26 21.46
CA ASN A 912 -1.75 -17.27 22.44
C ASN A 912 -1.53 -18.72 21.96
N ALA A 913 -0.81 -18.88 20.86
CA ALA A 913 -0.48 -20.17 20.33
C ALA A 913 1.01 -20.24 20.01
N TYR A 914 1.59 -21.38 20.23
CA TYR A 914 2.98 -21.65 19.87
C TYR A 914 3.01 -22.64 18.72
N GLY A 915 3.83 -22.32 17.72
CA GLY A 915 4.14 -23.24 16.63
C GLY A 915 5.61 -23.61 16.65
N VAL A 916 5.94 -24.85 16.38
CA VAL A 916 7.32 -25.31 16.31
C VAL A 916 7.62 -25.88 14.93
N SER A 917 8.71 -25.42 14.33
CA SER A 917 9.20 -25.89 13.05
C SER A 917 10.69 -26.18 13.11
N TRP A 918 11.20 -26.93 12.16
CA TRP A 918 12.62 -27.15 11.96
C TRP A 918 12.92 -27.40 10.48
N SER A 919 14.12 -27.01 10.04
CA SER A 919 14.58 -27.23 8.67
C SER A 919 16.05 -27.64 8.66
N PRO A 920 16.45 -28.62 7.85
CA PRO A 920 17.87 -28.91 7.63
C PRO A 920 18.50 -27.72 6.89
N MET A 921 19.75 -27.42 7.24
CA MET A 921 20.56 -26.37 6.61
C MET A 921 21.64 -26.95 5.72
#